data_d7a9260d8fb427a8b1c91df0a1464642
#
_entry.id   d7a9260d8fb427a8b1c91df0a1464642
#
_cell.length_a   1.000
_cell.length_b   1.000
_cell.length_c   1.000
_cell.angle_alpha   90.00
_cell.angle_beta   90.00
_cell.angle_gamma   90.00
#
_symmetry.space_group_name_H-M   'P 1'
#
loop_
_entity.id
_entity.type
_entity.pdbx_description
1 polymer ?
#
loop_
_entity_poly.entity_id
_entity_poly.type
_entity_poly.pdbx_seq_one_letter_code
_entity_poly.pdbx_strand_id
1 'polypeptide(L)'
;MSLPPPPPAAGDPVTPEDSLGSVTPEDWATGPPSQAQPLLRQEAKGEEEEGEETGVQGAWGKGTAEQRRRGWGEAAEAPAAEEGQVEAGGAAGSASPAGGAGGGPEGWRRLLAWLRRRQPQCCPCVAPLPRSAAHCCHGGTKMAALAYNLGKREINHYFSVRSAKVLALVAVLLLAVCHLASRRYRGSDSCEYLLSSGRFLGEKVWQPHSCMMHKYKISEAKNCLVDKHIAFIGDSRIRQLFYSFVKIINPQFKEEGNKHENIPFEDKIASVKVDFLWHPEVNGSMKQCIKVWTEDSVAKPHVIVAGAATWSIKIHNGSNEALSQYKMNITSIAPLLEKLAKTSDVYWVLQDPVYEDLLSENRKMITNEKIDAYNEAAVSILNSSTRNSKSNVKVFSVSKLIAQETIMESLDGLHLPESSRETSAMILMNVYCNKILKPVDGSCCQPRPPLTLIQKLAACFFTLSIIGYLIFYIIHRNAHRKNKPCTDLESGEEKKNIINPSVSPLEVFLQSFCKLGLIMAYFYMCDRANLFMKENKFYTHSTFFIPIIYILVLGVFYNENTKETKVLNREQTDEWKGWMQLVILIYHISGASTFLPVYMHIRVLVAAYLFQTGYGHFSYFWVKGDFGIHRVCQVLFRLNFLVVVLCIVMDRPYQFYYFVPLVTVWFMVIYVTLALWPQIIQKKANGNCLWHFGLLLKLAFLLLCICFLAYSQGAFEKIFSLWPLSKCFELKGNVYEWWFRWRLDRYVVFHGMLFAFIYLALQKRQILSEGKGEPLFSSKISNFLLFISVVSFLTYSIWASSCKNKAECNELHPSVSVVQILAFILIRNIPGYARSVYSSFFAWFGKISLELFICQYHIWLAADTRGILVLIPGNPMLNIIVSTFIFVCVAHEISQITNDLAQIIIPKDNSSLLKRLACIAAFFCGLLVLSSIQDKSRH
;
A
#
# COMPACT_ATOMS: atom_id res chain seq x y z
N MET A 1 8.47 54.72 -50.30
CA MET A 1 8.66 53.31 -50.08
C MET A 1 8.97 53.08 -48.63
N SER A 2 7.91 52.86 -47.85
CA SER A 2 7.89 52.71 -46.41
C SER A 2 7.89 51.21 -46.06
N LEU A 3 8.86 50.84 -45.24
CA LEU A 3 8.94 49.48 -44.65
C LEU A 3 7.81 49.31 -43.61
N PRO A 4 7.23 48.06 -43.51
CA PRO A 4 6.23 47.81 -42.48
C PRO A 4 6.86 47.63 -41.09
N PRO A 5 6.09 47.89 -40.02
CA PRO A 5 6.59 47.76 -38.64
C PRO A 5 6.81 46.27 -38.24
N PRO A 6 7.70 45.99 -37.27
CA PRO A 6 7.97 44.65 -36.81
C PRO A 6 6.75 44.10 -36.02
N PRO A 7 6.55 42.76 -35.99
CA PRO A 7 5.52 42.12 -35.22
C PRO A 7 5.76 42.23 -33.70
N PRO A 8 4.70 42.24 -32.87
CA PRO A 8 4.86 42.31 -31.43
C PRO A 8 5.55 41.04 -30.87
N ALA A 9 6.36 41.27 -29.86
CA ALA A 9 7.08 40.22 -29.14
C ALA A 9 6.13 39.15 -28.63
N ALA A 10 6.48 37.92 -28.86
CA ALA A 10 5.82 36.74 -28.30
C ALA A 10 5.81 36.86 -26.76
N GLY A 11 4.63 36.81 -26.17
CA GLY A 11 4.47 36.73 -24.73
C GLY A 11 5.11 35.46 -24.21
N ASP A 12 5.70 35.58 -23.05
CA ASP A 12 6.29 34.48 -22.29
C ASP A 12 5.33 33.28 -22.17
N PRO A 13 5.83 32.05 -22.25
CA PRO A 13 4.99 30.87 -22.06
C PRO A 13 4.52 30.84 -20.60
N VAL A 14 3.22 30.88 -20.43
CA VAL A 14 2.53 30.57 -19.18
C VAL A 14 2.95 29.18 -18.75
N THR A 15 3.69 29.09 -17.66
CA THR A 15 3.98 27.83 -16.97
C THR A 15 2.68 27.23 -16.51
N PRO A 16 2.37 25.96 -16.83
CA PRO A 16 1.26 25.25 -16.24
C PRO A 16 1.68 24.76 -14.85
N GLU A 17 1.55 25.59 -13.84
CA GLU A 17 1.48 25.15 -12.46
C GLU A 17 0.04 24.75 -12.20
N ASP A 18 -0.14 23.59 -11.57
CA ASP A 18 -1.39 23.04 -11.03
C ASP A 18 -2.18 22.00 -11.85
N SER A 19 -1.54 21.02 -12.41
CA SER A 19 -2.29 19.80 -12.69
C SER A 19 -1.54 18.59 -12.19
N LEU A 20 -1.76 18.21 -10.91
CA LEU A 20 -1.12 16.98 -10.49
C LEU A 20 -1.53 16.42 -9.14
N GLY A 21 -2.61 15.72 -9.11
CA GLY A 21 -2.78 14.55 -8.26
C GLY A 21 -1.85 13.45 -8.70
N SER A 22 -0.58 13.51 -8.45
CA SER A 22 0.29 12.39 -8.63
C SER A 22 0.55 11.69 -7.36
N VAL A 23 0.27 10.56 -7.43
CA VAL A 23 0.59 9.48 -6.56
C VAL A 23 2.01 9.05 -6.79
N THR A 24 2.89 9.61 -6.02
CA THR A 24 4.07 8.84 -5.64
C THR A 24 3.63 7.84 -4.57
N PRO A 25 4.29 6.68 -4.44
CA PRO A 25 3.97 5.68 -3.41
C PRO A 25 3.96 6.21 -1.99
N GLU A 26 3.99 7.49 -1.77
CA GLU A 26 4.37 8.09 -0.53
C GLU A 26 3.74 9.44 -0.29
N ASP A 27 2.58 9.40 0.31
CA ASP A 27 2.04 10.52 1.07
C ASP A 27 2.87 10.87 2.33
N TRP A 28 4.13 10.41 2.40
CA TRP A 28 4.91 10.54 3.62
C TRP A 28 5.77 11.79 3.70
N ALA A 29 5.84 12.54 2.66
CA ALA A 29 6.82 13.60 2.61
C ALA A 29 6.27 14.87 1.99
N THR A 30 5.11 15.26 2.35
CA THR A 30 4.52 16.45 1.79
C THR A 30 4.62 17.62 2.75
N GLY A 31 5.73 18.31 2.70
CA GLY A 31 5.79 19.71 3.05
C GLY A 31 6.59 20.40 1.97
N PRO A 32 6.13 21.46 1.34
CA PRO A 32 6.96 22.29 0.49
C PRO A 32 8.05 22.96 1.31
N PRO A 33 9.22 23.21 0.77
CA PRO A 33 10.25 23.95 1.46
C PRO A 33 9.81 25.41 1.64
N SER A 34 10.26 26.00 2.73
CA SER A 34 9.93 27.33 3.22
C SER A 34 10.35 28.51 2.34
N GLN A 35 10.37 28.40 1.01
CA GLN A 35 10.74 29.51 0.11
C GLN A 35 9.84 29.67 -1.11
N ALA A 36 8.60 29.22 -1.05
CA ALA A 36 7.60 29.60 -2.05
C ALA A 36 6.72 30.69 -1.44
N GLN A 37 6.76 31.81 -2.05
CA GLN A 37 6.00 33.06 -1.93
C GLN A 37 4.90 33.23 -0.85
N PRO A 38 4.69 34.44 -0.32
CA PRO A 38 3.78 34.74 0.79
C PRO A 38 2.31 34.38 0.61
N LEU A 39 1.87 34.12 -0.63
CA LEU A 39 0.48 33.77 -0.95
C LEU A 39 0.08 32.32 -0.63
N LEU A 40 1.05 31.41 -0.54
CA LEU A 40 0.78 29.99 -0.18
C LEU A 40 0.69 29.77 1.35
N ARG A 41 1.08 30.76 2.15
CA ARG A 41 1.05 30.69 3.61
C ARG A 41 -0.36 30.88 4.19
N GLN A 42 -1.28 31.46 3.44
CA GLN A 42 -2.68 31.62 3.86
C GLN A 42 -3.53 30.36 3.59
N GLU A 43 -3.23 29.60 2.54
CA GLU A 43 -3.97 28.35 2.26
C GLU A 43 -3.59 27.18 3.17
N ALA A 44 -2.37 27.20 3.73
CA ALA A 44 -1.93 26.14 4.68
C ALA A 44 -2.54 26.29 6.09
N LYS A 45 -3.10 27.45 6.42
CA LYS A 45 -3.77 27.69 7.71
C LYS A 45 -5.21 27.22 7.77
N GLY A 46 -5.83 26.94 6.64
CA GLY A 46 -7.22 26.47 6.58
C GLY A 46 -7.40 24.95 6.75
N GLU A 47 -6.33 24.17 6.75
CA GLU A 47 -6.42 22.70 6.89
C GLU A 47 -6.13 22.17 8.31
N GLU A 48 -5.81 23.04 9.28
CA GLU A 48 -5.51 22.65 10.67
C GLU A 48 -6.71 22.78 11.65
N GLU A 49 -7.87 23.28 11.23
CA GLU A 49 -9.02 23.51 12.13
C GLU A 49 -10.11 22.42 12.11
N GLU A 50 -9.92 21.28 11.47
CA GLU A 50 -10.87 20.16 11.56
C GLU A 50 -10.43 19.09 12.57
N GLY A 51 -10.43 19.44 13.83
CA GLY A 51 -10.15 18.43 14.85
C GLY A 51 -10.19 18.93 16.28
N GLU A 52 -11.20 19.71 16.69
CA GLU A 52 -11.55 19.82 18.12
C GLU A 52 -12.98 20.36 18.31
N GLU A 53 -13.75 19.52 18.85
CA GLU A 53 -14.83 19.61 19.84
C GLU A 53 -15.66 20.86 19.97
N THR A 54 -16.91 20.66 19.71
CA THR A 54 -18.03 21.48 20.17
C THR A 54 -18.11 21.57 21.69
N GLY A 55 -17.66 22.66 22.23
CA GLY A 55 -17.99 23.09 23.58
C GLY A 55 -18.95 24.28 23.57
N VAL A 56 -20.14 24.07 24.02
CA VAL A 56 -21.15 25.09 24.27
C VAL A 56 -20.61 26.08 25.29
N GLN A 57 -20.56 27.40 24.98
CA GLN A 57 -20.37 28.44 25.95
C GLN A 57 -21.52 29.42 25.93
N GLY A 58 -22.25 29.39 27.00
CA GLY A 58 -23.11 30.51 27.44
C GLY A 58 -22.26 31.58 28.15
N ALA A 59 -22.61 32.81 27.89
CA ALA A 59 -21.99 34.02 28.39
C ALA A 59 -22.31 34.33 29.85
N TRP A 60 -21.50 35.22 30.43
CA TRP A 60 -21.65 36.17 31.55
C TRP A 60 -20.90 35.87 32.86
N GLY A 61 -20.12 36.85 33.24
CA GLY A 61 -20.00 37.32 34.62
C GLY A 61 -18.62 37.35 35.27
N LYS A 62 -18.04 38.55 35.32
CA LYS A 62 -16.91 38.94 36.18
C LYS A 62 -17.18 38.63 37.66
N GLY A 63 -16.16 38.16 38.39
CA GLY A 63 -16.19 38.14 39.87
C GLY A 63 -14.98 37.48 40.51
N THR A 64 -14.29 38.25 41.22
CA THR A 64 -13.10 38.13 42.08
C THR A 64 -13.07 36.97 43.09
N ALA A 65 -11.88 36.43 43.22
CA ALA A 65 -11.12 36.04 44.46
C ALA A 65 -11.69 35.13 45.54
N GLU A 66 -10.85 34.29 46.01
CA GLU A 66 -10.59 33.85 47.38
C GLU A 66 -11.07 32.50 47.90
N GLN A 67 -10.06 31.67 48.10
CA GLN A 67 -9.87 30.76 49.24
C GLN A 67 -11.01 29.84 49.73
N ARG A 68 -10.77 28.50 49.70
CA ARG A 68 -10.45 27.75 50.97
C ARG A 68 -10.47 26.23 50.74
N ARG A 69 -9.45 25.67 51.38
CA ARG A 69 -9.17 24.28 51.74
C ARG A 69 -10.27 23.50 52.39
N ARG A 70 -10.06 22.16 52.35
CA ARG A 70 -10.52 21.02 53.21
C ARG A 70 -11.59 20.18 52.47
N GLY A 71 -11.56 18.86 52.44
CA GLY A 71 -10.79 17.86 53.17
C GLY A 71 -11.69 16.62 53.38
N TRP A 72 -11.12 15.42 53.20
CA TRP A 72 -11.60 14.15 53.78
C TRP A 72 -12.94 13.61 53.23
N GLY A 73 -13.17 12.33 52.98
CA GLY A 73 -12.55 11.04 53.40
C GLY A 73 -13.34 9.91 52.76
N GLU A 74 -12.66 8.80 52.64
CA GLU A 74 -12.96 7.42 52.99
C GLU A 74 -14.37 6.86 52.70
N ALA A 75 -14.37 5.78 51.92
CA ALA A 75 -14.32 4.36 52.21
C ALA A 75 -15.67 3.65 52.12
N ALA A 76 -15.67 2.51 51.56
CA ALA A 76 -16.13 1.19 52.03
C ALA A 76 -16.92 0.43 50.95
N GLU A 77 -16.32 -0.66 50.48
CA GLU A 77 -16.64 -2.06 50.73
C GLU A 77 -17.82 -2.68 49.97
N ALA A 78 -17.46 -3.77 49.30
CA ALA A 78 -18.32 -4.80 48.74
C ALA A 78 -19.17 -5.53 49.79
N PRO A 79 -20.14 -6.37 49.40
CA PRO A 79 -19.82 -7.79 49.57
C PRO A 79 -20.30 -8.75 48.45
N ALA A 80 -19.72 -9.93 48.56
CA ALA A 80 -19.85 -11.13 47.75
C ALA A 80 -20.99 -12.05 48.20
N ALA A 81 -21.11 -13.15 47.44
CA ALA A 81 -21.76 -14.44 47.68
C ALA A 81 -23.26 -14.49 47.30
N GLU A 82 -23.84 -15.57 46.72
CA GLU A 82 -23.65 -16.98 47.00
C GLU A 82 -24.27 -17.88 45.93
N GLU A 83 -23.82 -19.11 45.91
CA GLU A 83 -24.23 -20.26 45.10
C GLU A 83 -25.65 -20.74 45.37
N GLY A 84 -26.20 -21.41 44.35
CA GLY A 84 -27.42 -22.21 44.50
C GLY A 84 -27.60 -23.24 43.39
N GLN A 85 -27.13 -24.45 43.63
CA GLN A 85 -27.53 -25.68 42.93
C GLN A 85 -28.97 -26.04 43.28
N VAL A 86 -29.75 -26.59 42.33
CA VAL A 86 -30.68 -27.74 42.53
C VAL A 86 -30.98 -28.45 41.22
N GLU A 87 -31.11 -29.76 41.34
CA GLU A 87 -31.24 -30.86 40.39
C GLU A 87 -32.62 -31.06 39.74
N ALA A 88 -32.55 -31.75 38.61
CA ALA A 88 -33.25 -32.96 38.19
C ALA A 88 -34.77 -33.02 37.87
N GLY A 89 -35.04 -33.69 36.82
CA GLY A 89 -36.26 -34.43 36.49
C GLY A 89 -36.96 -33.96 35.20
N GLY A 90 -37.04 -34.68 34.12
CA GLY A 90 -37.44 -35.98 33.81
C GLY A 90 -38.59 -35.97 32.78
N ALA A 91 -38.46 -36.76 31.70
CA ALA A 91 -39.50 -37.39 30.90
C ALA A 91 -40.01 -36.73 29.57
N ALA A 92 -39.62 -37.34 28.50
CA ALA A 92 -40.36 -37.94 27.38
C ALA A 92 -41.43 -37.15 26.59
N GLY A 93 -41.28 -37.16 25.25
CA GLY A 93 -42.38 -37.04 24.29
C GLY A 93 -42.08 -36.55 22.90
N SER A 94 -41.80 -37.47 22.02
CA SER A 94 -42.05 -37.58 20.57
C SER A 94 -42.48 -36.34 19.75
N ALA A 95 -41.85 -36.16 18.65
CA ALA A 95 -42.33 -36.10 17.25
C ALA A 95 -41.57 -35.06 16.38
N SER A 96 -40.96 -35.55 15.34
CA SER A 96 -40.44 -34.79 14.18
C SER A 96 -41.62 -34.33 13.28
N PRO A 97 -41.41 -33.59 12.11
CA PRO A 97 -40.17 -33.17 11.46
C PRO A 97 -40.19 -31.74 10.87
N ALA A 98 -39.06 -31.35 10.33
CA ALA A 98 -38.84 -30.58 9.10
C ALA A 98 -37.92 -29.35 9.21
N GLY A 99 -36.81 -29.44 8.56
CA GLY A 99 -36.24 -28.48 7.62
C GLY A 99 -35.46 -27.29 8.15
N GLY A 100 -34.13 -27.30 7.96
CA GLY A 100 -33.34 -26.10 8.08
C GLY A 100 -31.83 -26.36 8.26
N ALA A 101 -31.08 -26.18 7.22
CA ALA A 101 -29.66 -26.33 7.21
C ALA A 101 -28.93 -25.29 8.05
N GLY A 102 -28.14 -25.76 9.04
CA GLY A 102 -27.20 -24.95 9.80
C GLY A 102 -25.96 -25.74 10.14
N GLY A 103 -24.87 -25.55 9.41
CA GLY A 103 -23.60 -26.16 9.67
C GLY A 103 -22.92 -25.57 10.91
N GLY A 104 -22.86 -26.33 12.00
CA GLY A 104 -22.13 -26.04 13.22
C GLY A 104 -20.98 -27.01 13.47
N PRO A 105 -20.15 -26.85 14.48
CA PRO A 105 -18.70 -27.11 14.53
C PRO A 105 -18.32 -28.57 14.87
N GLU A 106 -18.88 -29.55 14.22
CA GLU A 106 -18.48 -30.96 14.42
C GLU A 106 -17.22 -31.42 13.65
N GLY A 107 -16.80 -30.69 12.63
CA GLY A 107 -15.60 -31.00 11.84
C GLY A 107 -14.31 -31.02 12.66
N TRP A 108 -14.16 -30.11 13.58
CA TRP A 108 -12.97 -29.96 14.42
C TRP A 108 -12.84 -31.06 15.49
N ARG A 109 -13.95 -31.55 16.03
CA ARG A 109 -13.92 -32.66 17.01
C ARG A 109 -13.55 -33.99 16.39
N ARG A 110 -13.89 -34.22 15.13
CA ARG A 110 -13.47 -35.44 14.40
C ARG A 110 -12.00 -35.39 14.02
N LEU A 111 -11.45 -34.23 13.67
CA LEU A 111 -10.03 -34.04 13.39
C LEU A 111 -9.16 -34.25 14.64
N LEU A 112 -9.59 -33.72 15.79
CA LEU A 112 -8.88 -33.92 17.06
C LEU A 112 -8.99 -35.37 17.59
N ALA A 113 -10.09 -36.08 17.32
CA ALA A 113 -10.22 -37.50 17.64
C ALA A 113 -9.37 -38.39 16.74
N TRP A 114 -9.18 -37.99 15.47
CA TRP A 114 -8.30 -38.71 14.55
C TRP A 114 -6.81 -38.53 14.91
N LEU A 115 -6.41 -37.37 15.38
CA LEU A 115 -5.06 -37.06 15.86
C LEU A 115 -4.71 -37.77 17.18
N ARG A 116 -5.71 -38.13 18.01
CA ARG A 116 -5.50 -38.88 19.28
C ARG A 116 -5.39 -40.39 19.13
N ARG A 117 -5.67 -41.01 17.97
CA ARG A 117 -5.70 -42.47 17.76
C ARG A 117 -4.41 -43.09 17.22
N ARG A 118 -3.29 -42.38 17.13
CA ARG A 118 -2.00 -42.95 16.76
C ARG A 118 -0.94 -42.74 17.82
N GLN A 119 -1.14 -43.39 18.97
CA GLN A 119 -0.04 -43.71 19.86
C GLN A 119 0.24 -45.23 19.71
N PRO A 120 1.49 -45.63 19.45
CA PRO A 120 1.86 -47.07 19.46
C PRO A 120 1.89 -47.59 20.88
N GLN A 121 1.15 -48.68 21.12
CA GLN A 121 1.21 -49.43 22.33
C GLN A 121 2.57 -50.16 22.39
N CYS A 122 3.33 -49.93 23.45
CA CYS A 122 4.45 -50.79 23.84
C CYS A 122 4.00 -51.82 24.84
N CYS A 123 4.17 -53.09 24.54
CA CYS A 123 4.04 -54.23 25.45
C CYS A 123 5.18 -54.29 26.49
N PRO A 124 4.93 -54.80 27.68
CA PRO A 124 5.92 -54.88 28.76
C PRO A 124 6.65 -56.22 28.76
N CYS A 125 7.97 -56.19 28.93
CA CYS A 125 8.73 -57.34 29.40
C CYS A 125 9.59 -56.98 30.63
N VAL A 126 9.40 -57.71 31.66
CA VAL A 126 10.03 -57.68 32.99
C VAL A 126 11.34 -58.48 32.98
N ALA A 127 12.37 -57.98 33.69
CA ALA A 127 13.22 -58.64 34.66
C ALA A 127 14.54 -57.90 34.94
N PRO A 128 15.20 -58.08 36.11
CA PRO A 128 15.93 -57.05 36.78
C PRO A 128 17.43 -57.23 36.95
N LEU A 129 18.14 -56.07 37.24
CA LEU A 129 19.42 -55.88 37.99
C LEU A 129 20.75 -56.10 37.22
N PRO A 130 21.88 -55.44 37.66
CA PRO A 130 22.16 -54.66 38.88
C PRO A 130 22.86 -53.30 38.74
N ARG A 131 23.02 -52.65 39.89
CA ARG A 131 23.69 -51.34 40.14
C ARG A 131 25.15 -51.31 39.73
N SER A 132 25.55 -50.27 39.02
CA SER A 132 26.75 -49.50 39.31
C SER A 132 26.92 -48.31 38.33
N ALA A 133 27.46 -47.24 38.94
CA ALA A 133 28.15 -46.10 38.34
C ALA A 133 27.31 -44.97 37.65
N ALA A 134 27.30 -43.88 38.34
CA ALA A 134 27.09 -42.55 37.88
C ALA A 134 27.94 -42.22 36.63
N HIS A 135 27.25 -41.95 35.52
CA HIS A 135 27.72 -41.11 34.40
C HIS A 135 26.69 -41.24 33.23
N CYS A 136 25.64 -40.48 33.24
CA CYS A 136 24.81 -40.23 32.05
C CYS A 136 23.80 -39.07 32.28
N CYS A 137 24.30 -37.86 32.27
CA CYS A 137 23.44 -36.69 32.07
C CYS A 137 23.67 -36.00 30.71
N HIS A 138 24.05 -36.77 29.68
CA HIS A 138 24.26 -36.24 28.32
C HIS A 138 23.42 -36.89 27.22
N GLY A 139 22.51 -37.85 27.57
CA GLY A 139 21.65 -38.57 26.58
C GLY A 139 20.33 -37.86 26.23
N GLY A 140 19.77 -37.08 27.15
CA GLY A 140 18.44 -36.44 26.96
C GLY A 140 18.37 -35.40 25.86
N THR A 141 19.42 -34.64 25.72
CA THR A 141 19.51 -33.58 24.68
C THR A 141 19.67 -34.11 23.27
N LYS A 142 20.34 -35.30 23.12
CA LYS A 142 20.48 -35.92 21.79
C LYS A 142 19.20 -36.60 21.32
N MET A 143 18.42 -37.23 22.21
CA MET A 143 17.12 -37.79 21.86
C MET A 143 16.06 -36.74 21.53
N ALA A 144 15.99 -35.63 22.27
CA ALA A 144 15.11 -34.51 21.98
C ALA A 144 15.47 -33.83 20.64
N ALA A 145 16.78 -33.70 20.34
CA ALA A 145 17.25 -33.17 19.06
C ALA A 145 16.98 -34.16 17.90
N LEU A 146 17.02 -35.47 18.14
CA LEU A 146 16.69 -36.48 17.13
C LEU A 146 15.19 -36.53 16.85
N ALA A 147 14.35 -36.46 17.87
CA ALA A 147 12.88 -36.37 17.74
C ALA A 147 12.44 -35.07 17.06
N TYR A 148 13.08 -33.93 17.38
CA TYR A 148 12.87 -32.67 16.69
C TYR A 148 13.27 -32.72 15.21
N ASN A 149 14.38 -33.35 14.89
CA ASN A 149 14.83 -33.53 13.50
C ASN A 149 13.98 -34.52 12.70
N LEU A 150 13.42 -35.55 13.34
CA LEU A 150 12.47 -36.49 12.73
C LEU A 150 11.14 -35.81 12.44
N GLY A 151 10.58 -35.07 13.39
CA GLY A 151 9.38 -34.25 13.18
C GLY A 151 9.57 -33.17 12.09
N LYS A 152 10.74 -32.55 12.05
CA LYS A 152 11.11 -31.59 11.00
C LYS A 152 11.23 -32.24 9.61
N ARG A 153 11.67 -33.47 9.51
CA ARG A 153 11.70 -34.25 8.26
C ARG A 153 10.28 -34.60 7.78
N GLU A 154 9.39 -35.03 8.66
CA GLU A 154 8.02 -35.39 8.30
C GLU A 154 7.21 -34.13 7.87
N ILE A 155 7.31 -33.04 8.60
CA ILE A 155 6.67 -31.77 8.23
C ILE A 155 7.21 -31.26 6.88
N ASN A 156 8.52 -31.32 6.64
CA ASN A 156 9.13 -30.93 5.38
C ASN A 156 8.74 -31.84 4.20
N HIS A 157 8.29 -33.06 4.44
CA HIS A 157 7.79 -33.93 3.38
C HIS A 157 6.45 -33.46 2.85
N TYR A 158 5.53 -33.05 3.73
CA TYR A 158 4.20 -32.58 3.35
C TYR A 158 4.14 -31.06 3.01
N PHE A 159 4.96 -30.23 3.65
CA PHE A 159 5.03 -28.77 3.45
C PHE A 159 6.42 -28.32 2.98
N SER A 160 6.82 -28.82 1.82
CA SER A 160 8.04 -28.28 1.20
C SER A 160 7.81 -26.90 0.61
N VAL A 161 8.87 -26.10 0.53
CA VAL A 161 8.83 -24.79 -0.16
C VAL A 161 8.28 -24.92 -1.60
N ARG A 162 8.56 -26.06 -2.25
CA ARG A 162 8.05 -26.35 -3.59
C ARG A 162 6.53 -26.54 -3.60
N SER A 163 5.99 -27.28 -2.63
CA SER A 163 4.55 -27.50 -2.49
C SER A 163 3.82 -26.19 -2.18
N ALA A 164 4.40 -25.33 -1.32
CA ALA A 164 3.85 -24.01 -1.01
C ALA A 164 3.75 -23.12 -2.27
N LYS A 165 4.77 -23.09 -3.12
CA LYS A 165 4.76 -22.32 -4.38
C LYS A 165 3.74 -22.86 -5.39
N VAL A 166 3.58 -24.18 -5.48
CA VAL A 166 2.55 -24.79 -6.33
C VAL A 166 1.16 -24.43 -5.82
N LEU A 167 0.94 -24.50 -4.50
CA LEU A 167 -0.31 -24.10 -3.87
C LEU A 167 -0.64 -22.62 -4.14
N ALA A 168 0.36 -21.74 -4.03
CA ALA A 168 0.18 -20.32 -4.36
C ALA A 168 -0.21 -20.11 -5.84
N LEU A 169 0.42 -20.83 -6.77
CA LEU A 169 0.07 -20.76 -8.20
C LEU A 169 -1.36 -21.24 -8.45
N VAL A 170 -1.75 -22.37 -7.87
CA VAL A 170 -3.12 -22.92 -7.98
C VAL A 170 -4.13 -21.92 -7.40
N ALA A 171 -3.84 -21.33 -6.24
CA ALA A 171 -4.68 -20.33 -5.62
C ALA A 171 -4.86 -19.09 -6.55
N VAL A 172 -3.79 -18.59 -7.15
CA VAL A 172 -3.87 -17.46 -8.10
C VAL A 172 -4.74 -17.81 -9.30
N LEU A 173 -4.58 -19.00 -9.88
CA LEU A 173 -5.39 -19.41 -11.03
C LEU A 173 -6.86 -19.56 -10.69
N LEU A 174 -7.19 -20.20 -9.56
CA LEU A 174 -8.56 -20.34 -9.08
C LEU A 174 -9.20 -18.96 -8.83
N LEU A 175 -8.51 -18.07 -8.10
CA LEU A 175 -8.99 -16.72 -7.83
C LEU A 175 -9.20 -15.92 -9.11
N ALA A 176 -8.28 -16.01 -10.07
CA ALA A 176 -8.43 -15.34 -11.36
C ALA A 176 -9.66 -15.83 -12.13
N VAL A 177 -9.90 -17.14 -12.16
CA VAL A 177 -11.09 -17.73 -12.80
C VAL A 177 -12.37 -17.28 -12.08
N CYS A 178 -12.42 -17.31 -10.76
CA CYS A 178 -13.56 -16.86 -9.96
C CYS A 178 -13.88 -15.38 -10.22
N HIS A 179 -12.87 -14.50 -10.25
CA HIS A 179 -13.07 -13.09 -10.55
C HIS A 179 -13.50 -12.83 -12.00
N LEU A 180 -12.95 -13.56 -12.96
CA LEU A 180 -13.39 -13.48 -14.36
C LEU A 180 -14.86 -13.92 -14.53
N ALA A 181 -15.23 -15.03 -13.89
CA ALA A 181 -16.61 -15.51 -13.88
C ALA A 181 -17.56 -14.48 -13.22
N SER A 182 -17.17 -13.97 -12.04
CA SER A 182 -17.96 -12.93 -11.36
C SER A 182 -18.16 -11.69 -12.23
N ARG A 183 -17.11 -11.23 -12.93
CA ARG A 183 -17.23 -10.08 -13.86
C ARG A 183 -18.15 -10.36 -15.05
N ARG A 184 -18.16 -11.59 -15.55
CA ARG A 184 -19.04 -11.95 -16.66
C ARG A 184 -20.51 -11.97 -16.24
N TYR A 185 -20.81 -12.41 -15.01
CA TYR A 185 -22.18 -12.48 -14.49
C TYR A 185 -22.70 -11.14 -13.96
N ARG A 186 -21.88 -10.38 -13.21
CA ARG A 186 -22.28 -9.13 -12.53
C ARG A 186 -21.97 -7.87 -13.33
N GLY A 187 -21.29 -7.99 -14.46
CA GLY A 187 -20.76 -6.84 -15.18
C GLY A 187 -19.39 -6.38 -14.65
N SER A 188 -18.78 -5.45 -15.35
CA SER A 188 -17.44 -4.93 -15.02
C SER A 188 -17.40 -3.40 -14.88
N ASP A 189 -18.56 -2.75 -14.88
CA ASP A 189 -18.64 -1.29 -14.84
C ASP A 189 -18.48 -0.77 -13.40
N SER A 190 -17.30 -0.20 -13.14
CA SER A 190 -17.00 0.38 -11.83
C SER A 190 -17.80 1.65 -11.52
N CYS A 191 -18.35 2.33 -12.54
CA CYS A 191 -19.25 3.46 -12.33
C CYS A 191 -20.60 3.03 -11.80
N GLU A 192 -21.11 1.89 -12.28
CA GLU A 192 -22.36 1.32 -11.78
C GLU A 192 -22.23 0.90 -10.30
N TYR A 193 -21.09 0.26 -9.95
CA TYR A 193 -20.80 -0.07 -8.55
C TYR A 193 -20.65 1.16 -7.65
N LEU A 194 -20.03 2.23 -8.14
CA LEU A 194 -19.89 3.47 -7.38
C LEU A 194 -21.25 4.11 -7.06
N LEU A 195 -22.23 3.98 -7.96
CA LEU A 195 -23.57 4.56 -7.82
C LEU A 195 -24.56 3.66 -7.05
N SER A 196 -24.27 2.36 -6.91
CA SER A 196 -25.24 1.39 -6.41
C SER A 196 -24.81 0.57 -5.22
N SER A 197 -23.51 0.55 -4.86
CA SER A 197 -23.03 -0.36 -3.83
C SER A 197 -21.80 0.14 -3.10
N GLY A 198 -21.70 -0.19 -1.81
CA GLY A 198 -20.58 0.16 -0.96
C GLY A 198 -20.84 -0.23 0.48
N ARG A 199 -19.90 0.15 1.35
CA ARG A 199 -19.98 -0.04 2.81
C ARG A 199 -19.10 0.96 3.52
N PHE A 200 -19.33 1.23 4.77
CA PHE A 200 -18.39 1.99 5.58
C PHE A 200 -17.21 1.11 6.06
N LEU A 201 -16.01 1.69 6.03
CA LEU A 201 -14.82 1.20 6.70
C LEU A 201 -14.66 2.01 7.99
N GLY A 202 -14.98 1.40 9.13
CA GLY A 202 -15.20 2.16 10.35
C GLY A 202 -16.43 3.07 10.21
N GLU A 203 -16.51 4.13 10.99
CA GLU A 203 -17.70 4.99 11.04
C GLU A 203 -17.78 6.06 9.94
N LYS A 204 -16.63 6.40 9.31
CA LYS A 204 -16.54 7.62 8.48
C LYS A 204 -16.07 7.44 7.04
N VAL A 205 -15.54 6.29 6.65
CA VAL A 205 -14.93 6.11 5.31
C VAL A 205 -15.80 5.24 4.42
N TRP A 206 -16.44 5.84 3.44
CA TRP A 206 -17.21 5.09 2.45
C TRP A 206 -16.31 4.35 1.46
N GLN A 207 -16.53 3.05 1.29
CA GLN A 207 -15.82 2.18 0.37
C GLN A 207 -16.79 1.62 -0.67
N PRO A 208 -16.74 2.08 -1.94
CA PRO A 208 -17.49 1.49 -3.03
C PRO A 208 -17.06 0.04 -3.29
N HIS A 209 -17.96 -0.77 -3.83
CA HIS A 209 -17.62 -2.12 -4.21
C HIS A 209 -16.63 -2.14 -5.39
N SER A 210 -15.58 -2.93 -5.29
CA SER A 210 -14.57 -3.24 -6.32
C SER A 210 -13.61 -2.14 -6.77
N CYS A 211 -13.79 -0.90 -6.40
CA CYS A 211 -12.97 0.22 -6.82
C CYS A 211 -12.73 1.22 -5.69
N MET A 212 -11.79 2.13 -5.87
CA MET A 212 -11.46 3.14 -4.86
C MET A 212 -12.07 4.50 -5.22
N MET A 213 -12.52 5.22 -4.20
CA MET A 213 -12.96 6.60 -4.34
C MET A 213 -11.78 7.55 -4.18
N HIS A 214 -11.66 8.52 -5.10
CA HIS A 214 -10.67 9.58 -5.00
C HIS A 214 -11.23 10.75 -4.19
N LYS A 215 -10.47 11.27 -3.22
CA LYS A 215 -10.84 12.47 -2.48
C LYS A 215 -10.28 13.69 -3.24
N TYR A 216 -11.15 14.42 -3.91
CA TYR A 216 -10.78 15.60 -4.71
C TYR A 216 -10.37 16.77 -3.82
N LYS A 217 -9.25 17.41 -4.17
CA LYS A 217 -8.85 18.71 -3.63
C LYS A 217 -9.51 19.84 -4.44
N ILE A 218 -9.54 21.03 -3.88
CA ILE A 218 -10.18 22.20 -4.51
C ILE A 218 -9.61 22.47 -5.91
N SER A 219 -8.28 22.46 -6.06
CA SER A 219 -7.61 22.65 -7.36
C SER A 219 -7.99 21.58 -8.38
N GLU A 220 -8.02 20.31 -7.97
CA GLU A 220 -8.40 19.19 -8.84
C GLU A 220 -9.87 19.27 -9.25
N ALA A 221 -10.76 19.63 -8.30
CA ALA A 221 -12.18 19.82 -8.58
C ALA A 221 -12.40 20.95 -9.59
N LYS A 222 -11.76 22.11 -9.39
CA LYS A 222 -11.82 23.23 -10.32
C LYS A 222 -11.29 22.84 -11.70
N ASN A 223 -10.14 22.17 -11.78
CA ASN A 223 -9.55 21.73 -13.06
C ASN A 223 -10.44 20.73 -13.82
N CYS A 224 -11.18 19.86 -13.10
CA CYS A 224 -12.13 18.97 -13.75
C CYS A 224 -13.33 19.70 -14.33
N LEU A 225 -13.80 20.71 -13.63
CA LEU A 225 -15.08 21.36 -13.91
C LEU A 225 -14.95 22.66 -14.73
N VAL A 226 -13.75 22.99 -15.21
CA VAL A 226 -13.54 24.19 -16.06
C VAL A 226 -14.57 24.22 -17.20
N ASP A 227 -15.26 25.36 -17.38
CA ASP A 227 -16.28 25.59 -18.40
C ASP A 227 -17.46 24.60 -18.34
N LYS A 228 -17.77 24.06 -17.16
CA LYS A 228 -18.88 23.12 -16.98
C LYS A 228 -20.07 23.77 -16.28
N HIS A 229 -21.25 23.37 -16.71
CA HIS A 229 -22.52 23.72 -16.08
C HIS A 229 -23.15 22.47 -15.47
N ILE A 230 -23.44 22.52 -14.16
CA ILE A 230 -24.05 21.45 -13.38
C ILE A 230 -25.39 21.95 -12.83
N ALA A 231 -26.46 21.20 -13.02
CA ALA A 231 -27.80 21.54 -12.54
C ALA A 231 -28.29 20.52 -11.52
N PHE A 232 -28.70 21.01 -10.34
CA PHE A 232 -29.38 20.23 -9.30
C PHE A 232 -30.86 20.61 -9.32
N ILE A 233 -31.77 19.61 -9.41
CA ILE A 233 -33.22 19.85 -9.48
C ILE A 233 -33.91 19.02 -8.41
N GLY A 234 -34.63 19.65 -7.50
CA GLY A 234 -35.36 18.88 -6.49
C GLY A 234 -35.77 19.66 -5.25
N ASP A 235 -35.91 18.93 -4.16
CA ASP A 235 -36.34 19.40 -2.87
C ASP A 235 -35.18 19.84 -1.96
N SER A 236 -35.43 19.98 -0.64
CA SER A 236 -34.44 20.41 0.35
C SER A 236 -33.25 19.46 0.49
N ARG A 237 -33.44 18.15 0.22
CA ARG A 237 -32.35 17.15 0.27
C ARG A 237 -31.39 17.33 -0.89
N ILE A 238 -31.90 17.57 -2.10
CA ILE A 238 -31.09 17.88 -3.28
C ILE A 238 -30.40 19.23 -3.13
N ARG A 239 -31.05 20.21 -2.48
CA ARG A 239 -30.40 21.50 -2.13
C ARG A 239 -29.22 21.29 -1.20
N GLN A 240 -29.34 20.45 -0.18
CA GLN A 240 -28.22 20.16 0.73
C GLN A 240 -27.08 19.43 0.02
N LEU A 241 -27.40 18.51 -0.91
CA LEU A 241 -26.40 17.87 -1.76
C LEU A 241 -25.68 18.89 -2.67
N PHE A 242 -26.44 19.88 -3.21
CA PHE A 242 -25.87 21.02 -3.95
C PHE A 242 -24.89 21.82 -3.08
N TYR A 243 -25.25 22.17 -1.85
CA TYR A 243 -24.34 22.89 -0.95
C TYR A 243 -23.05 22.09 -0.70
N SER A 244 -23.16 20.81 -0.39
CA SER A 244 -21.97 19.96 -0.18
C SER A 244 -21.13 19.83 -1.43
N PHE A 245 -21.73 19.80 -2.62
CA PHE A 245 -21.00 19.76 -3.88
C PHE A 245 -20.26 21.09 -4.14
N VAL A 246 -20.90 22.23 -3.91
CA VAL A 246 -20.28 23.55 -4.06
C VAL A 246 -19.16 23.76 -3.05
N LYS A 247 -19.31 23.29 -1.81
CA LYS A 247 -18.23 23.34 -0.79
C LYS A 247 -16.95 22.60 -1.21
N ILE A 248 -17.03 21.58 -2.05
CA ILE A 248 -15.82 20.92 -2.62
C ILE A 248 -15.04 21.90 -3.53
N ILE A 249 -15.74 22.79 -4.23
CA ILE A 249 -15.16 23.77 -5.16
C ILE A 249 -14.74 25.05 -4.40
N ASN A 250 -15.60 25.50 -3.48
CA ASN A 250 -15.38 26.68 -2.65
C ASN A 250 -15.84 26.41 -1.20
N PRO A 251 -14.93 26.07 -0.29
CA PRO A 251 -15.27 25.76 1.11
C PRO A 251 -15.89 26.93 1.89
N GLN A 252 -15.67 28.17 1.43
CA GLN A 252 -16.20 29.36 2.10
C GLN A 252 -17.63 29.69 1.67
N PHE A 253 -18.23 28.90 0.78
CA PHE A 253 -19.60 29.12 0.33
C PHE A 253 -20.58 28.93 1.49
N LYS A 254 -21.33 29.99 1.82
CA LYS A 254 -22.30 29.94 2.91
C LYS A 254 -23.69 29.53 2.42
N GLU A 255 -24.41 28.81 3.27
CA GLU A 255 -25.79 28.39 3.04
C GLU A 255 -26.76 29.57 3.34
N GLU A 256 -26.72 30.60 2.51
CA GLU A 256 -27.53 31.80 2.64
C GLU A 256 -28.64 31.81 1.58
N GLY A 257 -29.78 32.47 1.87
CA GLY A 257 -30.88 32.67 0.94
C GLY A 257 -32.20 32.02 1.38
N ASN A 258 -33.27 32.31 0.61
CA ASN A 258 -34.60 31.75 0.85
C ASN A 258 -34.61 30.23 0.63
N LYS A 259 -35.27 29.51 1.54
CA LYS A 259 -35.27 28.05 1.55
C LYS A 259 -35.98 27.41 0.37
N HIS A 260 -36.77 28.13 -0.40
CA HIS A 260 -37.62 27.60 -1.46
C HIS A 260 -37.45 28.32 -2.80
N GLU A 261 -36.25 28.78 -3.08
CA GLU A 261 -35.89 29.49 -4.31
C GLU A 261 -34.73 28.80 -5.05
N ASN A 262 -34.53 29.20 -6.30
CA ASN A 262 -33.40 28.78 -7.10
C ASN A 262 -32.12 29.46 -6.60
N ILE A 263 -31.01 28.71 -6.55
CA ILE A 263 -29.74 29.22 -6.04
C ILE A 263 -28.67 29.00 -7.13
N PRO A 264 -28.19 30.10 -7.75
CA PRO A 264 -27.07 30.02 -8.67
C PRO A 264 -25.74 30.12 -7.91
N PHE A 265 -24.74 29.36 -8.36
CA PHE A 265 -23.34 29.53 -7.97
C PHE A 265 -22.45 29.59 -9.21
N GLU A 266 -21.56 30.58 -9.25
CA GLU A 266 -20.61 30.76 -10.33
C GLU A 266 -19.21 31.03 -9.77
N ASP A 267 -18.23 30.18 -10.13
CA ASP A 267 -16.81 30.47 -9.90
C ASP A 267 -16.23 31.14 -11.16
N LYS A 268 -16.02 32.44 -11.13
CA LYS A 268 -15.52 33.19 -12.29
C LYS A 268 -14.11 32.84 -12.71
N ILE A 269 -13.27 32.35 -11.78
CA ILE A 269 -11.87 32.01 -12.07
C ILE A 269 -11.81 30.72 -12.89
N ALA A 270 -12.59 29.72 -12.52
CA ALA A 270 -12.64 28.43 -13.21
C ALA A 270 -13.80 28.33 -14.22
N SER A 271 -14.61 29.41 -14.41
CA SER A 271 -15.81 29.40 -15.27
C SER A 271 -16.77 28.23 -14.97
N VAL A 272 -16.88 27.85 -13.68
CA VAL A 272 -17.77 26.76 -13.24
C VAL A 272 -19.11 27.34 -12.85
N LYS A 273 -20.18 26.81 -13.46
CA LYS A 273 -21.55 27.17 -13.10
C LYS A 273 -22.27 25.99 -12.46
N VAL A 274 -22.84 26.18 -11.26
CA VAL A 274 -23.66 25.20 -10.56
C VAL A 274 -24.97 25.82 -10.13
N ASP A 275 -26.08 25.35 -10.67
CA ASP A 275 -27.40 25.87 -10.37
C ASP A 275 -28.20 24.87 -9.54
N PHE A 276 -28.86 25.34 -8.49
CA PHE A 276 -29.92 24.60 -7.82
C PHE A 276 -31.28 25.15 -8.23
N LEU A 277 -32.17 24.32 -8.71
CA LEU A 277 -33.52 24.63 -9.15
C LEU A 277 -34.54 23.99 -8.22
N TRP A 278 -35.35 24.80 -7.57
CA TRP A 278 -36.35 24.38 -6.61
C TRP A 278 -37.57 23.74 -7.28
N HIS A 279 -37.59 22.41 -7.35
CA HIS A 279 -38.72 21.62 -7.81
C HIS A 279 -39.01 20.51 -6.81
N PRO A 280 -39.73 20.77 -5.70
CA PRO A 280 -39.92 19.83 -4.61
C PRO A 280 -40.78 18.61 -4.98
N GLU A 281 -41.55 18.71 -6.07
CA GLU A 281 -42.39 17.65 -6.59
C GLU A 281 -42.10 17.37 -8.07
N VAL A 282 -42.30 16.11 -8.47
CA VAL A 282 -42.32 15.74 -9.88
C VAL A 282 -43.68 16.12 -10.47
N ASN A 283 -43.72 17.29 -11.08
CA ASN A 283 -44.96 17.88 -11.64
C ASN A 283 -44.70 18.55 -12.99
N GLY A 284 -45.72 19.26 -13.50
CA GLY A 284 -45.64 19.99 -14.76
C GLY A 284 -44.56 21.05 -14.81
N SER A 285 -44.25 21.71 -13.68
CA SER A 285 -43.21 22.71 -13.58
C SER A 285 -41.79 22.06 -13.76
N MET A 286 -41.48 20.96 -13.06
CA MET A 286 -40.23 20.21 -13.27
C MET A 286 -40.13 19.70 -14.71
N LYS A 287 -41.24 19.17 -15.27
CA LYS A 287 -41.28 18.71 -16.66
C LYS A 287 -40.97 19.83 -17.65
N GLN A 288 -41.50 21.04 -17.46
CA GLN A 288 -41.23 22.20 -18.31
C GLN A 288 -39.74 22.63 -18.20
N CYS A 289 -39.20 22.67 -16.99
CA CYS A 289 -37.77 22.96 -16.76
C CYS A 289 -36.85 21.98 -17.54
N ILE A 290 -37.14 20.67 -17.45
CA ILE A 290 -36.38 19.62 -18.17
C ILE A 290 -36.57 19.75 -19.67
N LYS A 291 -37.83 20.06 -20.13
CA LYS A 291 -38.15 20.20 -21.53
C LYS A 291 -37.36 21.32 -22.22
N VAL A 292 -37.18 22.45 -21.57
CA VAL A 292 -36.40 23.60 -22.12
C VAL A 292 -35.01 23.16 -22.55
N TRP A 293 -34.36 22.32 -21.78
CA TRP A 293 -33.01 21.80 -22.13
C TRP A 293 -33.02 20.74 -23.23
N THR A 294 -34.20 20.20 -23.62
CA THR A 294 -34.29 19.28 -24.76
C THR A 294 -34.37 20.00 -26.09
N GLU A 295 -34.52 21.32 -26.07
CA GLU A 295 -34.52 22.19 -27.24
C GLU A 295 -33.08 22.51 -27.66
N ASP A 296 -32.81 22.51 -28.98
CA ASP A 296 -31.43 22.69 -29.48
C ASP A 296 -30.92 24.13 -29.38
N SER A 297 -31.81 25.10 -29.15
CA SER A 297 -31.51 26.51 -29.01
C SER A 297 -30.93 26.92 -27.62
N VAL A 298 -31.03 26.02 -26.62
CA VAL A 298 -30.64 26.32 -25.23
C VAL A 298 -29.40 25.54 -24.85
N ALA A 299 -28.44 26.24 -24.17
CA ALA A 299 -27.24 25.61 -23.63
C ALA A 299 -27.64 24.57 -22.56
N LYS A 300 -27.28 23.32 -22.78
CA LYS A 300 -27.63 22.18 -21.93
C LYS A 300 -26.61 22.06 -20.78
N PRO A 301 -27.03 21.76 -19.54
CA PRO A 301 -26.11 21.41 -18.46
C PRO A 301 -25.32 20.16 -18.83
N HIS A 302 -24.03 20.11 -18.45
CA HIS A 302 -23.16 18.94 -18.67
C HIS A 302 -23.54 17.79 -17.73
N VAL A 303 -24.01 18.15 -16.51
CA VAL A 303 -24.43 17.20 -15.48
C VAL A 303 -25.78 17.64 -14.92
N ILE A 304 -26.71 16.73 -14.81
CA ILE A 304 -28.05 16.97 -14.23
C ILE A 304 -28.23 15.98 -13.08
N VAL A 305 -28.46 16.48 -11.88
CA VAL A 305 -28.73 15.72 -10.67
C VAL A 305 -30.16 16.03 -10.22
N ALA A 306 -31.07 15.10 -10.37
CA ALA A 306 -32.49 15.31 -10.12
C ALA A 306 -33.03 14.31 -9.09
N GLY A 307 -33.99 14.74 -8.25
CA GLY A 307 -34.66 13.85 -7.29
C GLY A 307 -35.72 14.60 -6.49
N ALA A 308 -36.91 14.06 -6.40
CA ALA A 308 -38.00 14.62 -5.58
C ALA A 308 -39.05 13.54 -5.31
N ALA A 309 -39.54 13.42 -4.08
CA ALA A 309 -40.70 12.64 -3.66
C ALA A 309 -41.18 13.02 -2.25
N THR A 310 -40.30 13.40 -1.36
CA THR A 310 -40.60 13.65 0.06
C THR A 310 -41.66 14.71 0.24
N TRP A 311 -41.68 15.74 -0.61
CA TRP A 311 -42.69 16.79 -0.57
C TRP A 311 -44.05 16.29 -1.06
N SER A 312 -44.11 15.43 -2.09
CA SER A 312 -45.37 14.81 -2.52
C SER A 312 -45.98 13.95 -1.40
N ILE A 313 -45.13 13.17 -0.67
CA ILE A 313 -45.58 12.39 0.49
C ILE A 313 -46.14 13.34 1.56
N LYS A 314 -45.46 14.45 1.84
CA LYS A 314 -45.85 15.42 2.85
C LYS A 314 -47.16 16.13 2.51
N ILE A 315 -47.28 16.69 1.30
CA ILE A 315 -48.41 17.52 0.90
C ILE A 315 -49.69 16.69 0.80
N HIS A 316 -49.56 15.48 0.23
CA HIS A 316 -50.70 14.60 -0.05
C HIS A 316 -50.89 13.51 1.02
N ASN A 317 -50.30 13.71 2.22
CA ASN A 317 -50.39 12.80 3.36
C ASN A 317 -50.08 11.32 3.04
N GLY A 318 -49.24 11.09 1.99
CA GLY A 318 -48.82 9.77 1.54
C GLY A 318 -49.95 8.89 1.03
N SER A 319 -50.93 9.47 0.37
CA SER A 319 -52.04 8.72 -0.22
C SER A 319 -51.59 7.89 -1.42
N ASN A 320 -52.34 6.80 -1.75
CA ASN A 320 -52.10 5.93 -2.90
C ASN A 320 -52.35 6.65 -4.23
N GLU A 321 -53.25 7.63 -4.22
CA GLU A 321 -53.57 8.49 -5.38
C GLU A 321 -52.33 9.35 -5.72
N ALA A 322 -51.69 9.89 -4.69
CA ALA A 322 -50.47 10.68 -4.87
C ALA A 322 -49.29 9.84 -5.40
N LEU A 323 -49.16 8.60 -4.95
CA LEU A 323 -48.18 7.64 -5.51
C LEU A 323 -48.49 7.32 -6.98
N SER A 324 -49.76 7.13 -7.31
CA SER A 324 -50.20 6.88 -8.71
C SER A 324 -49.90 8.11 -9.59
N GLN A 325 -50.21 9.31 -9.09
CA GLN A 325 -49.88 10.56 -9.79
C GLN A 325 -48.39 10.75 -9.99
N TYR A 326 -47.59 10.43 -8.96
CA TYR A 326 -46.14 10.43 -9.06
C TYR A 326 -45.64 9.47 -10.14
N LYS A 327 -46.16 8.24 -10.24
CA LYS A 327 -45.83 7.28 -11.29
C LYS A 327 -46.13 7.85 -12.69
N MET A 328 -47.29 8.47 -12.87
CA MET A 328 -47.67 9.13 -14.14
C MET A 328 -46.71 10.27 -14.50
N ASN A 329 -46.36 11.08 -13.51
CA ASN A 329 -45.47 12.22 -13.70
C ASN A 329 -44.04 11.76 -14.06
N ILE A 330 -43.46 10.76 -13.35
CA ILE A 330 -42.16 10.17 -13.68
C ILE A 330 -42.18 9.56 -15.09
N THR A 331 -43.25 8.83 -15.45
CA THR A 331 -43.42 8.27 -16.81
C THR A 331 -43.42 9.38 -17.87
N SER A 332 -43.99 10.54 -17.58
CA SER A 332 -44.06 11.67 -18.52
C SER A 332 -42.68 12.38 -18.69
N ILE A 333 -41.79 12.38 -17.67
CA ILE A 333 -40.48 13.02 -17.75
C ILE A 333 -39.36 12.05 -18.19
N ALA A 334 -39.53 10.74 -17.99
CA ALA A 334 -38.52 9.73 -18.33
C ALA A 334 -38.02 9.82 -19.78
N PRO A 335 -38.84 10.00 -20.83
CA PRO A 335 -38.35 10.16 -22.20
C PRO A 335 -37.52 11.44 -22.41
N LEU A 336 -37.83 12.52 -21.67
CA LEU A 336 -37.07 13.77 -21.75
C LEU A 336 -35.69 13.61 -21.09
N LEU A 337 -35.66 12.96 -19.93
CA LEU A 337 -34.39 12.62 -19.24
C LEU A 337 -33.53 11.70 -20.11
N GLU A 338 -34.12 10.69 -20.77
CA GLU A 338 -33.42 9.79 -21.66
C GLU A 338 -32.85 10.52 -22.90
N LYS A 339 -33.61 11.49 -23.45
CA LYS A 339 -33.13 12.36 -24.54
C LYS A 339 -31.92 13.17 -24.09
N LEU A 340 -31.96 13.78 -22.88
CA LEU A 340 -30.86 14.55 -22.29
C LEU A 340 -29.67 13.66 -21.97
N ALA A 341 -29.88 12.43 -21.50
CA ALA A 341 -28.83 11.50 -21.14
C ALA A 341 -27.93 11.04 -22.30
N LYS A 342 -28.31 11.41 -23.57
CA LYS A 342 -27.45 11.21 -24.76
C LYS A 342 -26.32 12.25 -24.85
N THR A 343 -26.52 13.45 -24.31
CA THR A 343 -25.60 14.59 -24.42
C THR A 343 -25.07 15.06 -23.09
N SER A 344 -25.75 14.75 -21.99
CA SER A 344 -25.44 15.15 -20.62
C SER A 344 -25.37 13.92 -19.70
N ASP A 345 -24.59 13.98 -18.64
CA ASP A 345 -24.67 12.93 -17.58
C ASP A 345 -25.87 13.22 -16.67
N VAL A 346 -26.90 12.35 -16.71
CA VAL A 346 -28.14 12.51 -15.93
C VAL A 346 -28.18 11.50 -14.79
N TYR A 347 -28.33 11.99 -13.56
CA TYR A 347 -28.41 11.20 -12.33
C TYR A 347 -29.75 11.43 -11.65
N TRP A 348 -30.47 10.33 -11.38
CA TRP A 348 -31.68 10.35 -10.54
C TRP A 348 -31.33 9.88 -9.14
N VAL A 349 -31.42 10.79 -8.16
CA VAL A 349 -31.11 10.50 -6.75
C VAL A 349 -32.34 9.88 -6.09
N LEU A 350 -32.16 8.70 -5.50
CA LEU A 350 -33.19 8.08 -4.69
C LEU A 350 -33.37 8.87 -3.39
N GLN A 351 -34.59 8.88 -2.88
CA GLN A 351 -34.90 9.52 -1.60
C GLN A 351 -34.30 8.73 -0.46
N ASP A 352 -33.63 9.44 0.42
CA ASP A 352 -32.98 8.90 1.61
C ASP A 352 -33.99 8.48 2.66
N PRO A 353 -33.73 7.50 3.54
CA PRO A 353 -34.59 7.15 4.66
C PRO A 353 -34.67 8.30 5.66
N VAL A 354 -35.65 8.24 6.56
CA VAL A 354 -35.90 9.17 7.65
C VAL A 354 -35.71 8.47 9.00
N TYR A 355 -35.38 9.23 10.02
CA TYR A 355 -35.48 8.78 11.41
C TYR A 355 -36.86 9.18 11.95
N GLU A 356 -37.81 8.24 11.88
CA GLU A 356 -39.24 8.51 12.07
C GLU A 356 -39.57 9.06 13.48
N ASP A 357 -38.85 8.61 14.51
CA ASP A 357 -39.07 9.02 15.90
C ASP A 357 -38.68 10.51 16.14
N LEU A 358 -37.79 11.04 15.35
CA LEU A 358 -37.29 12.42 15.47
C LEU A 358 -38.05 13.42 14.58
N LEU A 359 -38.95 12.91 13.72
CA LEU A 359 -39.72 13.77 12.83
C LEU A 359 -40.72 14.64 13.60
N SER A 360 -40.77 15.93 13.26
CA SER A 360 -41.82 16.83 13.77
C SER A 360 -43.21 16.38 13.34
N GLU A 361 -44.25 16.74 14.10
CA GLU A 361 -45.64 16.36 13.85
C GLU A 361 -46.09 16.61 12.38
N ASN A 362 -45.66 17.71 11.81
CA ASN A 362 -45.98 18.11 10.42
C ASN A 362 -45.29 17.22 9.36
N ARG A 363 -44.45 16.26 9.77
CA ARG A 363 -43.67 15.39 8.89
C ARG A 363 -43.85 13.92 9.21
N LYS A 364 -44.65 13.53 10.20
CA LYS A 364 -44.90 12.14 10.59
C LYS A 364 -45.50 11.26 9.49
N MET A 365 -46.17 11.87 8.49
CA MET A 365 -46.68 11.16 7.32
C MET A 365 -45.54 10.65 6.41
N ILE A 366 -44.30 11.12 6.57
CA ILE A 366 -43.17 10.69 5.79
C ILE A 366 -42.58 9.45 6.49
N THR A 367 -42.96 8.26 6.03
CA THR A 367 -42.44 6.99 6.55
C THR A 367 -41.46 6.36 5.57
N ASN A 368 -40.56 5.51 6.09
CA ASN A 368 -39.61 4.78 5.26
C ASN A 368 -40.29 3.86 4.25
N GLU A 369 -41.41 3.25 4.62
CA GLU A 369 -42.25 2.43 3.72
C GLU A 369 -42.72 3.22 2.50
N LYS A 370 -43.26 4.42 2.73
CA LYS A 370 -43.71 5.31 1.63
C LYS A 370 -42.53 5.79 0.79
N ILE A 371 -41.44 6.18 1.39
CA ILE A 371 -40.21 6.56 0.66
C ILE A 371 -39.76 5.41 -0.26
N ASP A 372 -39.79 4.18 0.24
CA ASP A 372 -39.40 3.01 -0.53
C ASP A 372 -40.36 2.74 -1.70
N ALA A 373 -41.66 2.91 -1.51
CA ALA A 373 -42.67 2.77 -2.58
C ALA A 373 -42.45 3.80 -3.72
N TYR A 374 -42.13 5.05 -3.36
CA TYR A 374 -41.78 6.10 -4.34
C TYR A 374 -40.45 5.85 -5.05
N ASN A 375 -39.42 5.38 -4.33
CA ASN A 375 -38.15 4.97 -4.90
C ASN A 375 -38.29 3.81 -5.88
N GLU A 376 -39.04 2.78 -5.53
CA GLU A 376 -39.32 1.62 -6.38
C GLU A 376 -40.07 2.04 -7.66
N ALA A 377 -41.08 2.91 -7.52
CA ALA A 377 -41.77 3.49 -8.65
C ALA A 377 -40.84 4.22 -9.63
N ALA A 378 -39.93 5.06 -9.11
CA ALA A 378 -38.94 5.77 -9.92
C ALA A 378 -37.97 4.80 -10.61
N VAL A 379 -37.40 3.84 -9.87
CA VAL A 379 -36.47 2.84 -10.41
C VAL A 379 -37.11 1.98 -11.49
N SER A 380 -38.34 1.50 -11.26
CA SER A 380 -39.04 0.65 -12.22
C SER A 380 -39.30 1.36 -13.54
N ILE A 381 -39.68 2.64 -13.51
CA ILE A 381 -39.94 3.45 -14.69
C ILE A 381 -38.67 3.85 -15.43
N LEU A 382 -37.67 4.36 -14.70
CA LEU A 382 -36.40 4.84 -15.29
C LEU A 382 -35.54 3.70 -15.87
N ASN A 383 -35.61 2.49 -15.29
CA ASN A 383 -34.91 1.32 -15.81
C ASN A 383 -35.68 0.59 -16.93
N SER A 384 -36.99 0.83 -17.06
CA SER A 384 -37.86 0.14 -18.05
C SER A 384 -37.80 0.70 -19.48
N SER A 385 -36.97 1.74 -19.71
CA SER A 385 -36.91 2.42 -20.99
C SER A 385 -36.40 1.47 -22.08
N THR A 386 -37.33 0.99 -22.90
CA THR A 386 -37.22 0.16 -24.12
C THR A 386 -36.61 -1.23 -23.98
N ARG A 387 -37.37 -2.22 -24.48
CA ARG A 387 -37.11 -3.68 -24.46
C ARG A 387 -35.73 -4.15 -24.96
N ASN A 388 -34.87 -3.28 -25.51
CA ASN A 388 -33.62 -3.68 -26.16
C ASN A 388 -32.38 -2.79 -25.86
N SER A 389 -32.45 -1.73 -25.06
CA SER A 389 -31.28 -0.93 -24.69
C SER A 389 -31.30 -0.52 -23.22
N LYS A 390 -30.14 -0.62 -22.56
CA LYS A 390 -29.92 -0.13 -21.20
C LYS A 390 -30.18 1.39 -21.16
N SER A 391 -30.98 1.86 -20.19
CA SER A 391 -31.24 3.30 -19.99
C SER A 391 -29.93 4.07 -19.78
N ASN A 392 -29.83 5.26 -20.39
CA ASN A 392 -28.70 6.15 -20.21
C ASN A 392 -28.83 7.01 -18.93
N VAL A 393 -30.04 7.11 -18.36
CA VAL A 393 -30.28 7.75 -17.07
C VAL A 393 -29.73 6.87 -15.96
N LYS A 394 -28.85 7.41 -15.12
CA LYS A 394 -28.21 6.67 -14.04
C LYS A 394 -28.94 6.89 -12.73
N VAL A 395 -29.30 5.82 -12.05
CA VAL A 395 -29.92 5.89 -10.73
C VAL A 395 -28.80 5.97 -9.67
N PHE A 396 -28.85 7.03 -8.84
CA PHE A 396 -27.94 7.22 -7.71
C PHE A 396 -28.55 6.61 -6.46
N SER A 397 -28.41 5.31 -6.28
CA SER A 397 -29.00 4.56 -5.17
C SER A 397 -28.09 4.45 -3.96
N VAL A 398 -26.79 4.73 -4.11
CA VAL A 398 -25.83 4.63 -3.01
C VAL A 398 -26.06 5.70 -1.91
N SER A 399 -26.68 6.84 -2.24
CA SER A 399 -27.06 7.83 -1.23
C SER A 399 -27.97 7.25 -0.15
N LYS A 400 -28.95 6.40 -0.58
CA LYS A 400 -29.82 5.69 0.35
C LYS A 400 -29.05 4.73 1.26
N LEU A 401 -28.05 4.01 0.75
CA LEU A 401 -27.20 3.11 1.55
C LEU A 401 -26.37 3.87 2.58
N ILE A 402 -25.79 5.00 2.19
CA ILE A 402 -25.04 5.90 3.09
C ILE A 402 -25.97 6.42 4.18
N ALA A 403 -27.17 6.84 3.79
CA ALA A 403 -28.16 7.39 4.68
C ALA A 403 -28.67 6.36 5.69
N GLN A 404 -28.88 5.10 5.30
CA GLN A 404 -29.34 4.03 6.20
C GLN A 404 -28.42 3.84 7.41
N GLU A 405 -27.11 4.01 7.25
CA GLU A 405 -26.15 3.86 8.35
C GLU A 405 -25.94 5.15 9.15
N THR A 406 -26.36 6.32 8.64
CA THR A 406 -26.02 7.61 9.25
C THR A 406 -27.22 8.48 9.63
N ILE A 407 -28.44 8.10 9.26
CA ILE A 407 -29.65 8.91 9.50
C ILE A 407 -29.94 9.11 11.01
N MET A 408 -29.46 8.22 11.86
CA MET A 408 -29.58 8.33 13.31
C MET A 408 -28.81 9.55 13.88
N GLU A 409 -27.81 10.06 13.16
CA GLU A 409 -27.08 11.29 13.50
C GLU A 409 -27.79 12.56 13.02
N SER A 410 -28.98 12.44 12.40
CA SER A 410 -29.76 13.56 11.91
C SER A 410 -30.28 14.43 13.05
N LEU A 411 -30.25 15.76 12.90
CA LEU A 411 -30.76 16.69 13.89
C LEU A 411 -32.30 16.89 13.84
N ASP A 412 -32.94 16.61 12.69
CA ASP A 412 -34.39 16.80 12.50
C ASP A 412 -35.11 15.57 11.95
N GLY A 413 -34.45 14.44 11.94
CA GLY A 413 -34.94 13.16 11.43
C GLY A 413 -35.15 13.07 9.91
N LEU A 414 -34.97 14.20 9.19
CA LEU A 414 -35.23 14.30 7.75
C LEU A 414 -33.96 14.50 6.92
N HIS A 415 -33.07 15.36 7.38
CA HIS A 415 -31.88 15.77 6.64
C HIS A 415 -30.63 15.03 7.13
N LEU A 416 -29.81 14.55 6.22
CA LEU A 416 -28.59 13.82 6.53
C LEU A 416 -27.53 14.72 7.20
N PRO A 417 -26.66 14.15 8.04
CA PRO A 417 -25.48 14.83 8.56
C PRO A 417 -24.55 15.29 7.44
N GLU A 418 -23.74 16.30 7.70
CA GLU A 418 -22.86 16.94 6.69
C GLU A 418 -21.88 15.93 6.10
N SER A 419 -21.27 15.06 6.92
CA SER A 419 -20.32 14.02 6.49
C SER A 419 -20.89 13.08 5.42
N SER A 420 -22.16 12.72 5.53
CA SER A 420 -22.85 11.83 4.58
C SER A 420 -23.19 12.54 3.27
N ARG A 421 -23.59 13.81 3.37
CA ARG A 421 -23.83 14.67 2.20
C ARG A 421 -22.55 14.95 1.42
N GLU A 422 -21.44 15.22 2.11
CA GLU A 422 -20.10 15.37 1.51
C GLU A 422 -19.67 14.09 0.81
N THR A 423 -19.89 12.94 1.43
CA THR A 423 -19.60 11.63 0.82
C THR A 423 -20.39 11.44 -0.47
N SER A 424 -21.68 11.75 -0.48
CA SER A 424 -22.54 11.67 -1.67
C SER A 424 -22.12 12.67 -2.76
N ALA A 425 -21.75 13.89 -2.39
CA ALA A 425 -21.21 14.88 -3.31
C ALA A 425 -19.84 14.43 -3.90
N MET A 426 -18.98 13.85 -3.07
CA MET A 426 -17.69 13.30 -3.52
C MET A 426 -17.88 12.11 -4.48
N ILE A 427 -18.92 11.29 -4.31
CA ILE A 427 -19.27 10.22 -5.26
C ILE A 427 -19.64 10.81 -6.62
N LEU A 428 -20.47 11.84 -6.66
CA LEU A 428 -20.84 12.55 -7.90
C LEU A 428 -19.59 13.11 -8.61
N MET A 429 -18.66 13.72 -7.84
CA MET A 429 -17.37 14.17 -8.36
C MET A 429 -16.59 12.99 -8.99
N ASN A 430 -16.51 11.86 -8.31
CA ASN A 430 -15.78 10.68 -8.81
C ASN A 430 -16.41 10.13 -10.09
N VAL A 431 -17.73 10.04 -10.19
CA VAL A 431 -18.42 9.52 -11.38
C VAL A 431 -18.10 10.37 -12.61
N TYR A 432 -18.02 11.67 -12.44
CA TYR A 432 -17.75 12.61 -13.53
C TYR A 432 -16.26 12.82 -13.78
N CYS A 433 -15.51 13.22 -12.75
CA CYS A 433 -14.13 13.68 -12.90
C CYS A 433 -13.10 12.57 -13.11
N ASN A 434 -13.32 11.35 -12.60
CA ASN A 434 -12.35 10.25 -12.78
C ASN A 434 -12.16 9.84 -14.25
N LYS A 435 -13.15 10.12 -15.10
CA LYS A 435 -13.05 9.89 -16.55
C LYS A 435 -12.10 10.90 -17.21
N ILE A 436 -12.07 12.13 -16.68
CA ILE A 436 -11.33 13.28 -17.23
C ILE A 436 -9.90 13.31 -16.68
N LEU A 437 -9.74 13.37 -15.36
CA LEU A 437 -8.46 13.56 -14.70
C LEU A 437 -7.66 12.27 -14.53
N LYS A 438 -8.30 11.10 -14.63
CA LYS A 438 -7.66 9.78 -14.50
C LYS A 438 -6.75 9.70 -13.28
N PRO A 439 -7.27 9.84 -12.07
CA PRO A 439 -6.42 10.01 -10.88
C PRO A 439 -5.51 8.79 -10.66
N VAL A 440 -5.87 7.87 -9.81
CA VAL A 440 -5.02 6.72 -9.45
C VAL A 440 -5.54 5.44 -10.10
N ASP A 441 -4.64 4.56 -10.51
CA ASP A 441 -5.02 3.24 -11.03
C ASP A 441 -5.90 2.48 -10.02
N GLY A 442 -7.10 2.09 -10.45
CA GLY A 442 -8.09 1.43 -9.61
C GLY A 442 -9.15 2.36 -9.02
N SER A 443 -9.10 3.65 -9.31
CA SER A 443 -10.23 4.55 -9.06
C SER A 443 -11.46 4.13 -9.86
N CYS A 444 -12.63 4.33 -9.27
CA CYS A 444 -13.90 4.05 -9.94
C CYS A 444 -14.02 4.88 -11.22
N CYS A 445 -14.76 4.39 -12.20
CA CYS A 445 -15.02 5.10 -13.48
C CYS A 445 -13.78 5.43 -14.33
N GLN A 446 -12.61 4.97 -13.97
CA GLN A 446 -11.41 5.24 -14.74
C GLN A 446 -11.32 4.33 -15.97
N PRO A 447 -11.11 4.88 -17.19
CA PRO A 447 -10.88 4.08 -18.36
C PRO A 447 -9.54 3.33 -18.27
N ARG A 448 -9.49 2.10 -18.80
CA ARG A 448 -8.24 1.32 -18.82
C ARG A 448 -7.23 2.00 -19.73
N PRO A 449 -5.96 2.15 -19.29
CA PRO A 449 -4.92 2.69 -20.16
C PRO A 449 -4.66 1.75 -21.34
N PRO A 450 -4.44 2.27 -22.55
CA PRO A 450 -4.09 1.45 -23.71
C PRO A 450 -2.73 0.78 -23.53
N LEU A 451 -2.54 -0.41 -24.09
CA LEU A 451 -1.27 -1.12 -24.08
C LEU A 451 -0.24 -0.38 -24.93
N THR A 452 0.91 -0.09 -24.32
CA THR A 452 2.07 0.50 -25.02
C THR A 452 2.76 -0.52 -25.92
N LEU A 453 3.50 -0.04 -26.94
CA LEU A 453 4.31 -0.92 -27.80
C LEU A 453 5.30 -1.75 -26.99
N ILE A 454 5.97 -1.13 -26.02
CA ILE A 454 6.94 -1.78 -25.14
C ILE A 454 6.29 -2.91 -24.33
N GLN A 455 5.09 -2.70 -23.80
CA GLN A 455 4.32 -3.75 -23.10
C GLN A 455 3.95 -4.91 -24.03
N LYS A 456 3.56 -4.63 -25.27
CA LYS A 456 3.27 -5.67 -26.27
C LYS A 456 4.51 -6.50 -26.59
N LEU A 457 5.67 -5.85 -26.79
CA LEU A 457 6.95 -6.53 -27.03
C LEU A 457 7.36 -7.39 -25.82
N ALA A 458 7.21 -6.88 -24.60
CA ALA A 458 7.48 -7.64 -23.38
C ALA A 458 6.57 -8.88 -23.25
N ALA A 459 5.28 -8.73 -23.54
CA ALA A 459 4.34 -9.85 -23.54
C ALA A 459 4.71 -10.91 -24.59
N CYS A 460 5.12 -10.50 -25.79
CA CYS A 460 5.62 -11.38 -26.83
C CYS A 460 6.86 -12.14 -26.36
N PHE A 461 7.85 -11.45 -25.80
CA PHE A 461 9.08 -12.05 -25.27
C PHE A 461 8.81 -13.11 -24.20
N PHE A 462 7.95 -12.82 -23.21
CA PHE A 462 7.61 -13.78 -22.17
C PHE A 462 6.82 -14.96 -22.72
N THR A 463 5.91 -14.75 -23.66
CA THR A 463 5.15 -15.82 -24.32
C THR A 463 6.09 -16.76 -25.09
N LEU A 464 7.03 -16.20 -25.87
CA LEU A 464 8.06 -16.98 -26.57
C LEU A 464 8.97 -17.75 -25.60
N SER A 465 9.32 -17.15 -24.46
CA SER A 465 10.11 -17.82 -23.42
C SER A 465 9.36 -19.02 -22.80
N ILE A 466 8.05 -18.89 -22.57
CA ILE A 466 7.19 -19.98 -22.06
C ILE A 466 7.11 -21.10 -23.10
N ILE A 467 6.84 -20.78 -24.36
CA ILE A 467 6.77 -21.76 -25.45
C ILE A 467 8.12 -22.46 -25.63
N GLY A 468 9.22 -21.70 -25.66
CA GLY A 468 10.58 -22.24 -25.76
C GLY A 468 10.94 -23.20 -24.63
N TYR A 469 10.58 -22.85 -23.39
CA TYR A 469 10.79 -23.75 -22.24
C TYR A 469 9.95 -25.02 -22.35
N LEU A 470 8.69 -24.93 -22.77
CA LEU A 470 7.82 -26.10 -22.94
C LEU A 470 8.35 -27.03 -24.02
N ILE A 471 8.77 -26.50 -25.18
CA ILE A 471 9.39 -27.28 -26.26
C ILE A 471 10.66 -27.99 -25.76
N PHE A 472 11.55 -27.23 -25.10
CA PHE A 472 12.78 -27.79 -24.53
C PHE A 472 12.49 -28.92 -23.53
N TYR A 473 11.54 -28.71 -22.63
CA TYR A 473 11.11 -29.70 -21.64
C TYR A 473 10.57 -30.99 -22.28
N ILE A 474 9.75 -30.85 -23.33
CA ILE A 474 9.20 -32.01 -24.06
C ILE A 474 10.30 -32.78 -24.77
N ILE A 475 11.22 -32.08 -25.45
CA ILE A 475 12.36 -32.71 -26.15
C ILE A 475 13.25 -33.49 -25.15
N HIS A 476 13.60 -32.84 -24.04
CA HIS A 476 14.46 -33.44 -23.01
C HIS A 476 13.79 -34.64 -22.33
N ARG A 477 12.49 -34.54 -22.01
CA ARG A 477 11.71 -35.67 -21.47
C ARG A 477 11.62 -36.83 -22.42
N ASN A 478 11.45 -36.57 -23.72
CA ASN A 478 11.40 -37.62 -24.73
C ASN A 478 12.77 -38.31 -24.95
N ALA A 479 13.85 -37.50 -24.90
CA ALA A 479 15.22 -38.04 -24.95
C ALA A 479 15.52 -38.95 -23.74
N HIS A 480 15.12 -38.54 -22.53
CA HIS A 480 15.25 -39.37 -21.34
C HIS A 480 14.40 -40.64 -21.37
N ARG A 481 13.22 -40.61 -22.01
CA ARG A 481 12.40 -41.81 -22.20
C ARG A 481 13.05 -42.82 -23.17
N LYS A 482 13.72 -42.35 -24.22
CA LYS A 482 14.41 -43.20 -25.20
C LYS A 482 15.69 -43.80 -24.63
N ASN A 483 16.34 -43.16 -23.66
CA ASN A 483 17.61 -43.60 -23.07
C ASN A 483 17.46 -44.38 -21.75
N LYS A 484 16.24 -44.85 -21.37
CA LYS A 484 16.10 -45.83 -20.32
C LYS A 484 16.56 -47.18 -20.87
N PRO A 485 17.70 -47.79 -20.43
CA PRO A 485 18.04 -49.13 -20.79
C PRO A 485 16.99 -50.06 -20.19
N CYS A 486 16.47 -51.00 -20.99
CA CYS A 486 15.89 -52.22 -20.48
C CYS A 486 16.98 -52.91 -19.67
N THR A 487 16.96 -52.81 -18.37
CA THR A 487 17.78 -53.64 -17.49
C THR A 487 16.96 -54.86 -17.17
N ASP A 488 17.35 -55.95 -17.85
CA ASP A 488 17.11 -57.29 -17.37
C ASP A 488 17.66 -57.45 -15.95
N LEU A 489 16.89 -58.15 -15.12
CA LEU A 489 17.33 -58.59 -13.80
C LEU A 489 18.56 -59.46 -13.96
N GLU A 490 19.69 -59.07 -13.43
CA GLU A 490 20.58 -59.93 -12.66
C GLU A 490 21.86 -59.18 -12.27
N SER A 491 22.29 -59.47 -11.06
CA SER A 491 23.57 -59.22 -10.37
C SER A 491 23.65 -57.87 -9.64
N GLY A 492 23.64 -58.03 -8.32
CA GLY A 492 24.01 -56.99 -7.36
C GLY A 492 25.49 -56.66 -7.45
N GLU A 493 25.76 -55.35 -7.50
CA GLU A 493 26.90 -54.71 -6.85
C GLU A 493 26.74 -53.19 -6.93
N GLU A 494 26.99 -52.55 -5.82
CA GLU A 494 26.93 -51.12 -5.64
C GLU A 494 27.84 -50.37 -6.61
N LYS A 495 27.29 -49.42 -7.38
CA LYS A 495 28.00 -48.20 -7.77
C LYS A 495 27.11 -47.00 -7.62
N LYS A 496 27.16 -46.39 -6.46
CA LYS A 496 26.81 -44.97 -6.21
C LYS A 496 27.73 -44.10 -7.05
N ASN A 497 27.32 -43.79 -8.25
CA ASN A 497 27.75 -42.61 -8.98
C ASN A 497 26.57 -42.15 -9.85
N ILE A 498 25.54 -41.58 -9.20
CA ILE A 498 24.54 -40.80 -9.90
C ILE A 498 25.23 -39.48 -10.26
N ILE A 499 25.79 -39.43 -11.48
CA ILE A 499 26.15 -38.21 -12.15
C ILE A 499 24.84 -37.43 -12.32
N ASN A 500 24.60 -36.46 -11.43
CA ASN A 500 23.55 -35.48 -11.67
C ASN A 500 23.79 -34.86 -13.05
N PRO A 501 22.86 -34.96 -14.03
CA PRO A 501 23.04 -34.35 -15.32
C PRO A 501 23.20 -32.84 -15.08
N SER A 502 24.33 -32.27 -15.52
CA SER A 502 24.60 -30.85 -15.43
C SER A 502 23.50 -30.13 -16.21
N VAL A 503 22.61 -29.45 -15.49
CA VAL A 503 21.54 -28.65 -16.10
C VAL A 503 22.17 -27.60 -17.01
N SER A 504 21.76 -27.56 -18.29
CA SER A 504 22.35 -26.65 -19.23
C SER A 504 22.06 -25.19 -18.86
N PRO A 505 23.00 -24.24 -19.06
CA PRO A 505 22.76 -22.83 -18.79
C PRO A 505 21.54 -22.28 -19.55
N LEU A 506 21.25 -22.82 -20.75
CA LEU A 506 20.07 -22.44 -21.54
C LEU A 506 18.77 -22.89 -20.88
N GLU A 507 18.76 -24.10 -20.29
CA GLU A 507 17.60 -24.60 -19.56
C GLU A 507 17.27 -23.72 -18.35
N VAL A 508 18.27 -23.35 -17.54
CA VAL A 508 18.10 -22.46 -16.40
C VAL A 508 17.60 -21.10 -16.84
N PHE A 509 18.13 -20.59 -17.95
CA PHE A 509 17.70 -19.31 -18.53
C PHE A 509 16.23 -19.34 -18.97
N LEU A 510 15.83 -20.29 -19.79
CA LEU A 510 14.46 -20.44 -20.27
C LEU A 510 13.47 -20.70 -19.12
N GLN A 511 13.83 -21.55 -18.15
CA GLN A 511 13.03 -21.81 -16.97
C GLN A 511 12.82 -20.56 -16.14
N SER A 512 13.88 -19.77 -15.93
CA SER A 512 13.83 -18.52 -15.16
C SER A 512 12.92 -17.48 -15.81
N PHE A 513 13.03 -17.29 -17.13
CA PHE A 513 12.16 -16.34 -17.85
C PHE A 513 10.73 -16.86 -18.00
N CYS A 514 10.50 -18.16 -18.12
CA CYS A 514 9.16 -18.76 -18.08
C CYS A 514 8.46 -18.45 -16.76
N LYS A 515 9.12 -18.73 -15.64
CA LYS A 515 8.59 -18.43 -14.29
C LYS A 515 8.36 -16.93 -14.10
N LEU A 516 9.32 -16.10 -14.52
CA LEU A 516 9.21 -14.64 -14.44
C LEU A 516 8.04 -14.13 -15.27
N GLY A 517 7.82 -14.66 -16.47
CA GLY A 517 6.69 -14.29 -17.34
C GLY A 517 5.34 -14.61 -16.70
N LEU A 518 5.18 -15.78 -16.06
CA LEU A 518 3.96 -16.11 -15.32
C LEU A 518 3.74 -15.18 -14.14
N ILE A 519 4.78 -14.82 -13.41
CA ILE A 519 4.72 -13.87 -12.30
C ILE A 519 4.35 -12.47 -12.82
N MET A 520 4.95 -12.00 -13.91
CA MET A 520 4.62 -10.70 -14.51
C MET A 520 3.19 -10.66 -15.04
N ALA A 521 2.65 -11.75 -15.57
CA ALA A 521 1.24 -11.84 -15.93
C ALA A 521 0.34 -11.68 -14.70
N TYR A 522 0.68 -12.27 -13.56
CA TYR A 522 -0.04 -12.08 -12.30
C TYR A 522 0.01 -10.62 -11.82
N PHE A 523 1.19 -9.98 -11.85
CA PHE A 523 1.34 -8.56 -11.54
C PHE A 523 0.44 -7.69 -12.44
N TYR A 524 0.44 -7.96 -13.72
CA TYR A 524 -0.39 -7.22 -14.68
C TYR A 524 -1.89 -7.38 -14.39
N MET A 525 -2.35 -8.59 -14.04
CA MET A 525 -3.74 -8.85 -13.66
C MET A 525 -4.15 -8.10 -12.39
N CYS A 526 -3.26 -8.00 -11.41
CA CYS A 526 -3.54 -7.31 -10.15
C CYS A 526 -3.61 -5.78 -10.32
N ASP A 527 -2.68 -5.20 -11.06
CA ASP A 527 -2.48 -3.75 -11.10
C ASP A 527 -3.14 -3.10 -12.33
N ARG A 528 -2.67 -3.42 -13.54
CA ARG A 528 -3.09 -2.75 -14.79
C ARG A 528 -4.41 -3.25 -15.36
N ALA A 529 -4.66 -4.56 -15.33
CA ALA A 529 -5.93 -5.13 -15.80
C ALA A 529 -7.09 -4.91 -14.82
N ASN A 530 -6.79 -4.49 -13.59
CA ASN A 530 -7.77 -4.31 -12.51
C ASN A 530 -8.71 -5.52 -12.36
N LEU A 531 -8.15 -6.76 -12.51
CA LEU A 531 -8.95 -7.97 -12.42
C LEU A 531 -9.52 -8.17 -11.01
N PHE A 532 -8.70 -7.92 -10.01
CA PHE A 532 -9.07 -8.04 -8.60
C PHE A 532 -9.60 -6.72 -8.05
N MET A 533 -10.36 -6.80 -6.97
CA MET A 533 -10.92 -5.62 -6.30
C MET A 533 -9.85 -4.82 -5.59
N LYS A 534 -10.09 -3.52 -5.40
CA LYS A 534 -9.22 -2.62 -4.67
C LYS A 534 -10.04 -1.86 -3.62
N GLU A 535 -9.54 -1.80 -2.39
CA GLU A 535 -10.20 -1.11 -1.27
C GLU A 535 -9.26 -0.09 -0.63
N ASN A 536 -9.83 0.95 -0.04
CA ASN A 536 -9.10 1.95 0.74
C ASN A 536 -8.50 1.33 2.00
N LYS A 537 -7.41 1.90 2.48
CA LYS A 537 -6.85 1.53 3.78
C LYS A 537 -7.64 2.21 4.89
N PHE A 538 -7.76 1.51 5.99
CA PHE A 538 -8.34 2.03 7.20
C PHE A 538 -7.43 1.73 8.39
N TYR A 539 -6.93 2.79 9.05
CA TYR A 539 -6.02 2.67 10.18
C TYR A 539 -6.78 2.53 11.49
N THR A 540 -6.43 1.50 12.26
CA THR A 540 -6.72 1.41 13.68
C THR A 540 -5.45 0.99 14.42
N HIS A 541 -5.34 1.35 15.71
CA HIS A 541 -4.20 0.90 16.52
C HIS A 541 -4.09 -0.63 16.56
N SER A 542 -5.21 -1.33 16.64
CA SER A 542 -5.26 -2.80 16.67
C SER A 542 -4.74 -3.42 15.37
N THR A 543 -5.10 -2.89 14.19
CA THR A 543 -4.65 -3.41 12.89
C THR A 543 -3.15 -3.22 12.67
N PHE A 544 -2.51 -2.32 13.41
CA PHE A 544 -1.07 -2.11 13.36
C PHE A 544 -0.33 -2.91 14.44
N PHE A 545 -0.70 -2.76 15.72
CA PHE A 545 0.08 -3.32 16.83
C PHE A 545 -0.08 -4.84 17.00
N ILE A 546 -1.28 -5.42 16.75
CA ILE A 546 -1.48 -6.88 16.92
C ILE A 546 -0.58 -7.68 15.97
N PRO A 547 -0.51 -7.39 14.65
CA PRO A 547 0.42 -8.10 13.77
C PRO A 547 1.89 -7.90 14.16
N ILE A 548 2.28 -6.72 14.66
CA ILE A 548 3.66 -6.49 15.13
C ILE A 548 3.98 -7.38 16.31
N ILE A 549 3.12 -7.44 17.33
CA ILE A 549 3.31 -8.32 18.48
C ILE A 549 3.42 -9.77 18.03
N TYR A 550 2.55 -10.21 17.12
CA TYR A 550 2.58 -11.57 16.58
C TYR A 550 3.90 -11.93 15.91
N ILE A 551 4.42 -11.06 15.00
CA ILE A 551 5.70 -11.33 14.36
C ILE A 551 6.88 -11.28 15.34
N LEU A 552 6.84 -10.42 16.36
CA LEU A 552 7.87 -10.34 17.39
C LEU A 552 7.92 -11.63 18.22
N VAL A 553 6.76 -12.16 18.61
CA VAL A 553 6.65 -13.46 19.29
C VAL A 553 7.25 -14.57 18.45
N LEU A 554 6.88 -14.66 17.15
CA LEU A 554 7.49 -15.62 16.23
C LEU A 554 9.01 -15.45 16.12
N GLY A 555 9.48 -14.21 16.05
CA GLY A 555 10.91 -13.91 16.01
C GLY A 555 11.67 -14.43 17.22
N VAL A 556 11.09 -14.30 18.41
CA VAL A 556 11.69 -14.81 19.67
C VAL A 556 11.67 -16.35 19.70
N PHE A 557 10.59 -16.99 19.23
CA PHE A 557 10.53 -18.47 19.23
C PHE A 557 11.54 -19.14 18.30
N TYR A 558 11.85 -18.54 17.15
CA TYR A 558 12.76 -19.10 16.16
C TYR A 558 14.17 -18.51 16.29
N ASN A 559 14.79 -18.64 17.47
CA ASN A 559 16.16 -18.19 17.70
C ASN A 559 17.18 -19.30 17.49
N GLU A 560 18.35 -18.93 17.00
CA GLU A 560 19.49 -19.82 16.74
C GLU A 560 20.80 -19.14 17.17
N ASN A 561 21.79 -19.96 17.52
CA ASN A 561 23.13 -19.44 17.84
C ASN A 561 23.85 -19.00 16.56
N THR A 562 24.50 -17.84 16.59
CA THR A 562 25.30 -17.36 15.47
C THR A 562 26.59 -18.17 15.33
N LYS A 563 27.09 -18.24 14.09
CA LYS A 563 28.39 -18.83 13.79
C LYS A 563 29.55 -17.90 14.16
N GLU A 564 29.34 -16.59 14.04
CA GLU A 564 30.33 -15.56 14.35
C GLU A 564 29.76 -14.58 15.38
N THR A 565 30.56 -14.24 16.39
CA THR A 565 30.18 -13.32 17.47
C THR A 565 30.61 -11.85 17.22
N LYS A 566 30.98 -11.52 15.98
CA LYS A 566 31.34 -10.16 15.57
C LYS A 566 30.13 -9.23 15.59
N VAL A 567 30.39 -7.95 15.87
CA VAL A 567 29.37 -6.90 15.78
C VAL A 567 28.85 -6.82 14.35
N LEU A 568 27.52 -6.77 14.18
CA LEU A 568 26.85 -6.71 12.89
C LEU A 568 27.33 -7.80 11.91
N ASN A 569 27.45 -9.04 12.41
CA ASN A 569 27.72 -10.19 11.55
C ASN A 569 26.59 -10.36 10.50
N ARG A 570 26.81 -11.21 9.50
CA ARG A 570 25.88 -11.38 8.39
C ARG A 570 24.50 -11.88 8.84
N GLU A 571 24.44 -12.82 9.77
CA GLU A 571 23.19 -13.38 10.29
C GLU A 571 22.37 -12.33 11.02
N GLN A 572 23.06 -11.48 11.85
CA GLN A 572 22.46 -10.36 12.55
C GLN A 572 21.97 -9.25 11.60
N THR A 573 22.74 -8.93 10.55
CA THR A 573 22.31 -7.92 9.57
C THR A 573 21.13 -8.40 8.72
N ASP A 574 21.07 -9.70 8.39
CA ASP A 574 19.91 -10.28 7.71
C ASP A 574 18.68 -10.31 8.64
N GLU A 575 18.86 -10.65 9.94
CA GLU A 575 17.80 -10.53 10.96
C GLU A 575 17.27 -9.09 11.03
N TRP A 576 18.17 -8.10 11.08
CA TRP A 576 17.79 -6.69 11.18
C TRP A 576 16.96 -6.24 9.97
N LYS A 577 17.40 -6.53 8.75
CA LYS A 577 16.62 -6.26 7.53
C LYS A 577 15.24 -6.94 7.55
N GLY A 578 15.16 -8.16 8.06
CA GLY A 578 13.92 -8.93 8.05
C GLY A 578 12.83 -8.36 8.94
N TRP A 579 13.15 -8.09 10.22
CA TRP A 579 12.13 -7.51 11.10
C TRP A 579 11.76 -6.08 10.68
N MET A 580 12.71 -5.26 10.23
CA MET A 580 12.39 -3.93 9.68
C MET A 580 11.44 -4.02 8.50
N GLN A 581 11.70 -4.95 7.55
CA GLN A 581 10.84 -5.13 6.38
C GLN A 581 9.43 -5.55 6.77
N LEU A 582 9.27 -6.48 7.70
CA LEU A 582 7.94 -6.91 8.16
C LEU A 582 7.18 -5.78 8.84
N VAL A 583 7.84 -4.98 9.69
CA VAL A 583 7.23 -3.80 10.32
C VAL A 583 6.82 -2.77 9.27
N ILE A 584 7.65 -2.49 8.26
CA ILE A 584 7.32 -1.59 7.16
C ILE A 584 6.15 -2.12 6.34
N LEU A 585 6.07 -3.42 6.07
CA LEU A 585 4.94 -4.03 5.38
C LEU A 585 3.62 -3.85 6.16
N ILE A 586 3.64 -4.13 7.47
CA ILE A 586 2.48 -3.93 8.35
C ILE A 586 2.06 -2.45 8.37
N TYR A 587 3.03 -1.53 8.46
CA TYR A 587 2.78 -0.10 8.35
C TYR A 587 2.08 0.29 7.04
N HIS A 588 2.52 -0.28 5.92
CA HIS A 588 1.90 0.02 4.62
C HIS A 588 0.48 -0.54 4.50
N ILE A 589 0.22 -1.78 4.93
CA ILE A 589 -1.11 -2.38 4.76
C ILE A 589 -2.14 -1.81 5.74
N SER A 590 -1.73 -1.47 6.95
CA SER A 590 -2.61 -0.87 7.96
C SER A 590 -2.93 0.61 7.70
N GLY A 591 -2.23 1.28 6.79
CA GLY A 591 -2.40 2.72 6.56
C GLY A 591 -1.86 3.60 7.70
N ALA A 592 -0.93 3.09 8.52
CA ALA A 592 -0.39 3.79 9.69
C ALA A 592 0.41 5.06 9.38
N SER A 593 0.55 5.44 8.11
CA SER A 593 1.14 6.71 7.68
C SER A 593 0.36 7.95 8.14
N THR A 594 -0.91 7.79 8.50
CA THR A 594 -1.76 8.84 9.06
C THR A 594 -1.41 9.16 10.51
N PHE A 595 -0.84 8.20 11.26
CA PHE A 595 -0.45 8.36 12.65
C PHE A 595 1.02 8.79 12.76
N LEU A 596 1.25 10.07 13.08
CA LEU A 596 2.57 10.73 13.01
C LEU A 596 3.67 10.06 13.86
N PRO A 597 3.44 9.64 15.11
CA PRO A 597 4.48 8.95 15.89
C PRO A 597 4.98 7.66 15.22
N VAL A 598 4.08 6.84 14.68
CA VAL A 598 4.47 5.62 13.96
C VAL A 598 5.25 5.99 12.69
N TYR A 599 4.79 6.99 11.93
CA TYR A 599 5.48 7.48 10.75
C TYR A 599 6.95 7.82 11.06
N MET A 600 7.22 8.56 12.14
CA MET A 600 8.58 8.96 12.51
C MET A 600 9.47 7.76 12.87
N HIS A 601 8.95 6.76 13.59
CA HIS A 601 9.71 5.55 13.88
C HIS A 601 10.02 4.75 12.61
N ILE A 602 9.06 4.64 11.68
CA ILE A 602 9.28 3.97 10.39
C ILE A 602 10.35 4.70 9.56
N ARG A 603 10.42 6.03 9.61
CA ARG A 603 11.49 6.79 8.95
C ARG A 603 12.89 6.39 9.45
N VAL A 604 13.05 6.15 10.75
CA VAL A 604 14.33 5.62 11.31
C VAL A 604 14.65 4.23 10.74
N LEU A 605 13.64 3.36 10.55
CA LEU A 605 13.88 2.03 9.94
C LEU A 605 14.34 2.14 8.49
N VAL A 606 13.77 3.07 7.72
CA VAL A 606 14.21 3.34 6.34
C VAL A 606 15.66 3.87 6.32
N ALA A 607 15.97 4.82 7.20
CA ALA A 607 17.33 5.31 7.38
C ALA A 607 18.31 4.17 7.76
N ALA A 608 17.90 3.24 8.63
CA ALA A 608 18.72 2.10 9.03
C ALA A 608 19.10 1.16 7.87
N TYR A 609 18.25 1.02 6.84
CA TYR A 609 18.62 0.31 5.61
C TYR A 609 19.77 1.00 4.86
N LEU A 610 19.73 2.32 4.77
CA LEU A 610 20.80 3.10 4.15
C LEU A 610 22.09 3.06 4.97
N PHE A 611 21.99 3.10 6.31
CA PHE A 611 23.12 2.90 7.20
C PHE A 611 23.80 1.54 6.96
N GLN A 612 23.02 0.47 6.89
CA GLN A 612 23.53 -0.88 6.59
C GLN A 612 24.16 -0.95 5.20
N THR A 613 23.67 -0.18 4.23
CA THR A 613 24.28 -0.07 2.89
C THR A 613 25.68 0.55 3.00
N GLY A 614 25.83 1.66 3.73
CA GLY A 614 27.13 2.30 4.00
C GLY A 614 28.08 1.38 4.73
N TYR A 615 27.64 0.78 5.84
CA TYR A 615 28.43 -0.17 6.64
C TYR A 615 28.87 -1.39 5.83
N GLY A 616 27.92 -2.04 5.14
CA GLY A 616 28.17 -3.31 4.47
C GLY A 616 29.11 -3.18 3.27
N HIS A 617 28.93 -2.16 2.43
CA HIS A 617 29.80 -1.94 1.27
C HIS A 617 31.18 -1.44 1.68
N PHE A 618 31.25 -0.54 2.67
CA PHE A 618 32.56 -0.11 3.21
C PHE A 618 33.33 -1.30 3.77
N SER A 619 32.72 -2.11 4.64
CA SER A 619 33.33 -3.28 5.24
C SER A 619 33.80 -4.29 4.19
N TYR A 620 33.01 -4.53 3.13
CA TYR A 620 33.39 -5.39 2.03
C TYR A 620 34.65 -4.89 1.31
N PHE A 621 34.69 -3.63 0.89
CA PHE A 621 35.83 -3.05 0.20
C PHE A 621 37.07 -2.97 1.10
N TRP A 622 36.86 -2.70 2.40
CA TRP A 622 37.94 -2.71 3.37
C TRP A 622 38.57 -4.10 3.55
N VAL A 623 37.76 -5.13 3.69
CA VAL A 623 38.24 -6.51 3.97
C VAL A 623 38.77 -7.19 2.73
N LYS A 624 38.06 -7.10 1.61
CA LYS A 624 38.35 -7.83 0.37
C LYS A 624 39.25 -7.04 -0.57
N GLY A 625 39.19 -5.70 -0.58
CA GLY A 625 39.95 -4.87 -1.51
C GLY A 625 39.59 -5.04 -2.98
N ASP A 626 38.43 -5.65 -3.27
CA ASP A 626 37.98 -5.98 -4.63
C ASP A 626 37.12 -4.85 -5.20
N PHE A 627 37.71 -4.05 -6.09
CA PHE A 627 37.07 -2.98 -6.85
C PHE A 627 36.74 -3.38 -8.29
N GLY A 628 36.76 -4.68 -8.59
CA GLY A 628 36.53 -5.21 -9.94
C GLY A 628 35.11 -4.89 -10.46
N ILE A 629 35.02 -4.61 -11.78
CA ILE A 629 33.74 -4.31 -12.47
C ILE A 629 32.72 -5.45 -12.30
N HIS A 630 33.17 -6.70 -12.20
CA HIS A 630 32.32 -7.85 -11.96
C HIS A 630 31.50 -7.69 -10.68
N ARG A 631 32.12 -7.21 -9.59
CA ARG A 631 31.42 -6.98 -8.33
C ARG A 631 30.39 -5.86 -8.42
N VAL A 632 30.72 -4.77 -9.12
CA VAL A 632 29.82 -3.65 -9.36
C VAL A 632 28.58 -4.14 -10.13
N CYS A 633 28.79 -4.89 -11.21
CA CYS A 633 27.71 -5.45 -12.02
C CYS A 633 26.81 -6.42 -11.22
N GLN A 634 27.39 -7.24 -10.35
CA GLN A 634 26.60 -8.12 -9.48
C GLN A 634 25.66 -7.34 -8.55
N VAL A 635 26.16 -6.28 -7.93
CA VAL A 635 25.35 -5.47 -7.01
C VAL A 635 24.27 -4.73 -7.77
N LEU A 636 24.62 -4.06 -8.88
CA LEU A 636 23.69 -3.32 -9.71
C LEU A 636 22.60 -4.21 -10.30
N PHE A 637 22.95 -5.39 -10.77
CA PHE A 637 21.98 -6.37 -11.27
C PHE A 637 21.01 -6.82 -10.17
N ARG A 638 21.53 -7.18 -9.00
CA ARG A 638 20.72 -7.62 -7.87
C ARG A 638 19.73 -6.55 -7.41
N LEU A 639 20.13 -5.27 -7.42
CA LEU A 639 19.29 -4.16 -7.03
C LEU A 639 18.24 -3.83 -8.09
N ASN A 640 18.60 -3.81 -9.37
CA ASN A 640 17.82 -3.15 -10.40
C ASN A 640 17.07 -4.10 -11.34
N PHE A 641 17.43 -5.38 -11.45
CA PHE A 641 16.84 -6.31 -12.41
C PHE A 641 15.32 -6.36 -12.34
N LEU A 642 14.75 -6.61 -11.16
CA LEU A 642 13.31 -6.68 -10.97
C LEU A 642 12.61 -5.36 -11.30
N VAL A 643 13.18 -4.25 -10.85
CA VAL A 643 12.63 -2.91 -11.09
C VAL A 643 12.59 -2.58 -12.58
N VAL A 644 13.65 -2.89 -13.31
CA VAL A 644 13.71 -2.68 -14.76
C VAL A 644 12.63 -3.49 -15.49
N VAL A 645 12.48 -4.76 -15.13
CA VAL A 645 11.41 -5.62 -15.69
C VAL A 645 10.03 -5.03 -15.40
N LEU A 646 9.81 -4.54 -14.18
CA LEU A 646 8.54 -3.92 -13.81
C LEU A 646 8.29 -2.58 -14.50
N CYS A 647 9.32 -1.74 -14.68
CA CYS A 647 9.18 -0.50 -15.46
C CYS A 647 8.68 -0.79 -16.89
N ILE A 648 9.20 -1.86 -17.51
CA ILE A 648 8.81 -2.29 -18.86
C ILE A 648 7.37 -2.85 -18.87
N VAL A 649 7.05 -3.77 -17.96
CA VAL A 649 5.78 -4.50 -17.95
C VAL A 649 4.63 -3.61 -17.44
N MET A 650 4.89 -2.81 -16.39
CA MET A 650 3.86 -1.98 -15.75
C MET A 650 3.77 -0.56 -16.32
N ASP A 651 4.67 -0.18 -17.25
CA ASP A 651 4.73 1.17 -17.80
C ASP A 651 4.80 2.22 -16.67
N ARG A 652 5.76 2.03 -15.76
CA ARG A 652 6.01 2.91 -14.62
C ARG A 652 7.41 3.52 -14.73
N PRO A 653 7.58 4.80 -14.32
CA PRO A 653 8.91 5.41 -14.29
C PRO A 653 9.80 4.72 -13.23
N TYR A 654 11.10 4.73 -13.45
CA TYR A 654 12.08 4.14 -12.52
C TYR A 654 11.99 4.76 -11.11
N GLN A 655 11.75 6.06 -11.05
CA GLN A 655 11.58 6.81 -9.80
C GLN A 655 10.36 6.38 -8.97
N PHE A 656 9.38 5.68 -9.57
CA PHE A 656 8.25 5.10 -8.83
C PHE A 656 8.71 4.14 -7.71
N TYR A 657 9.79 3.40 -7.95
CA TYR A 657 10.42 2.52 -6.96
C TYR A 657 11.54 3.23 -6.18
N TYR A 658 11.34 4.47 -5.79
CA TYR A 658 12.28 5.49 -5.27
C TYR A 658 13.44 4.96 -4.41
N PHE A 659 13.19 3.95 -3.57
CA PHE A 659 14.20 3.41 -2.65
C PHE A 659 15.30 2.65 -3.40
N VAL A 660 14.98 1.95 -4.49
CA VAL A 660 15.95 1.23 -5.32
C VAL A 660 16.90 2.19 -6.06
N PRO A 661 16.39 3.23 -6.77
CA PRO A 661 17.23 4.33 -7.26
C PRO A 661 18.12 4.93 -6.18
N LEU A 662 17.56 5.19 -4.98
CA LEU A 662 18.28 5.80 -3.88
C LEU A 662 19.45 4.92 -3.40
N VAL A 663 19.22 3.63 -3.16
CA VAL A 663 20.28 2.68 -2.78
C VAL A 663 21.30 2.50 -3.90
N THR A 664 20.87 2.51 -5.15
CA THR A 664 21.76 2.40 -6.33
C THR A 664 22.71 3.58 -6.42
N VAL A 665 22.21 4.80 -6.28
CA VAL A 665 23.06 6.01 -6.30
C VAL A 665 24.02 6.03 -5.11
N TRP A 666 23.54 5.71 -3.89
CA TRP A 666 24.40 5.61 -2.72
C TRP A 666 25.47 4.53 -2.87
N PHE A 667 25.15 3.38 -3.46
CA PHE A 667 26.17 2.37 -3.76
C PHE A 667 27.26 2.92 -4.72
N MET A 668 26.84 3.63 -5.77
CA MET A 668 27.81 4.25 -6.70
C MET A 668 28.66 5.32 -6.02
N VAL A 669 28.07 6.14 -5.15
CA VAL A 669 28.82 7.14 -4.34
C VAL A 669 29.85 6.47 -3.46
N ILE A 670 29.48 5.39 -2.74
CA ILE A 670 30.40 4.61 -1.90
C ILE A 670 31.52 4.03 -2.75
N TYR A 671 31.17 3.38 -3.87
CA TYR A 671 32.14 2.77 -4.77
C TYR A 671 33.13 3.80 -5.30
N VAL A 672 32.68 4.90 -5.86
CA VAL A 672 33.55 5.96 -6.42
C VAL A 672 34.45 6.54 -5.32
N THR A 673 33.88 6.85 -4.13
CA THR A 673 34.67 7.39 -3.00
C THR A 673 35.80 6.47 -2.60
N LEU A 674 35.56 5.16 -2.57
CA LEU A 674 36.57 4.18 -2.13
C LEU A 674 37.52 3.76 -3.26
N ALA A 675 37.05 3.71 -4.51
CA ALA A 675 37.84 3.35 -5.68
C ALA A 675 38.82 4.44 -6.13
N LEU A 676 38.53 5.71 -5.84
CA LEU A 676 39.51 6.78 -6.02
C LEU A 676 40.71 6.56 -5.06
N TRP A 677 41.92 6.38 -5.58
CA TRP A 677 43.11 5.99 -4.81
C TRP A 677 42.89 4.74 -3.91
N PRO A 678 42.71 3.56 -4.50
CA PRO A 678 42.47 2.34 -3.77
C PRO A 678 43.65 1.91 -2.89
N GLN A 679 44.87 2.42 -3.15
CA GLN A 679 46.09 2.15 -2.36
C GLN A 679 45.93 2.53 -0.92
N ILE A 680 45.11 3.55 -0.59
CA ILE A 680 44.83 3.96 0.79
C ILE A 680 44.22 2.82 1.60
N ILE A 681 43.33 2.03 0.96
CA ILE A 681 42.66 0.88 1.58
C ILE A 681 43.56 -0.37 1.52
N GLN A 682 44.24 -0.60 0.40
CA GLN A 682 45.10 -1.77 0.21
C GLN A 682 46.34 -1.79 1.13
N LYS A 683 46.92 -0.62 1.48
CA LYS A 683 48.05 -0.47 2.42
C LYS A 683 47.62 -0.46 3.89
N LYS A 684 46.38 -0.73 4.21
CA LYS A 684 45.86 -0.81 5.59
C LYS A 684 46.63 -1.77 6.49
N ALA A 685 47.26 -2.81 5.93
CA ALA A 685 48.00 -3.82 6.68
C ALA A 685 49.24 -3.25 7.37
N ASN A 686 49.84 -2.18 6.85
CA ASN A 686 51.13 -1.63 7.36
C ASN A 686 51.00 -0.78 8.62
N GLY A 687 49.81 -0.56 9.17
CA GLY A 687 49.64 0.09 10.47
C GLY A 687 49.90 1.59 10.54
N ASN A 688 50.32 2.25 9.43
CA ASN A 688 50.67 3.66 9.43
C ASN A 688 49.43 4.55 9.65
N CYS A 689 49.49 5.41 10.64
CA CYS A 689 48.48 6.39 11.01
C CYS A 689 48.12 7.33 9.83
N LEU A 690 49.08 7.62 8.95
CA LEU A 690 48.93 8.49 7.80
C LEU A 690 47.87 7.98 6.80
N TRP A 691 47.78 6.67 6.58
CA TRP A 691 46.78 6.09 5.68
C TRP A 691 45.36 6.17 6.24
N HIS A 692 45.23 6.04 7.57
CA HIS A 692 43.93 6.24 8.24
C HIS A 692 43.51 7.71 8.17
N PHE A 693 44.46 8.64 8.32
CA PHE A 693 44.20 10.07 8.13
C PHE A 693 43.76 10.39 6.71
N GLY A 694 44.47 9.86 5.69
CA GLY A 694 44.05 10.01 4.29
C GLY A 694 42.62 9.48 3.99
N LEU A 695 42.23 8.39 4.61
CA LEU A 695 40.86 7.87 4.50
C LEU A 695 39.83 8.79 5.18
N LEU A 696 40.15 9.31 6.39
CA LEU A 696 39.29 10.27 7.06
C LEU A 696 39.12 11.55 6.23
N LEU A 697 40.20 12.03 5.60
CA LEU A 697 40.13 13.19 4.70
C LEU A 697 39.17 12.94 3.50
N LYS A 698 39.23 11.73 2.90
CA LYS A 698 38.27 11.33 1.85
C LYS A 698 36.83 11.33 2.33
N LEU A 699 36.56 10.79 3.54
CA LEU A 699 35.23 10.78 4.11
C LEU A 699 34.75 12.19 4.46
N ALA A 700 35.66 13.07 4.96
CA ALA A 700 35.35 14.48 5.22
C ALA A 700 34.99 15.22 3.92
N PHE A 701 35.72 14.99 2.84
CA PHE A 701 35.41 15.55 1.53
C PHE A 701 34.05 15.04 1.02
N LEU A 702 33.78 13.75 1.17
CA LEU A 702 32.44 13.19 0.83
C LEU A 702 31.33 13.89 1.61
N LEU A 703 31.54 14.13 2.92
CA LEU A 703 30.54 14.82 3.75
C LEU A 703 30.30 16.25 3.25
N LEU A 704 31.35 16.97 2.87
CA LEU A 704 31.25 18.32 2.31
C LEU A 704 30.43 18.30 0.99
N CYS A 705 30.70 17.33 0.10
CA CYS A 705 29.90 17.16 -1.13
C CYS A 705 28.43 16.86 -0.83
N ILE A 706 28.16 15.99 0.13
CA ILE A 706 26.78 15.65 0.57
C ILE A 706 26.07 16.90 1.11
N CYS A 707 26.73 17.67 1.99
CA CYS A 707 26.17 18.92 2.51
C CYS A 707 25.91 19.93 1.39
N PHE A 708 26.87 20.15 0.50
CA PHE A 708 26.71 21.06 -0.62
C PHE A 708 25.48 20.71 -1.48
N LEU A 709 25.32 19.44 -1.89
CA LEU A 709 24.20 19.00 -2.71
C LEU A 709 22.88 19.02 -1.93
N ALA A 710 22.89 18.81 -0.62
CA ALA A 710 21.68 18.84 0.19
C ALA A 710 21.13 20.25 0.41
N TYR A 711 22.03 21.26 0.51
CA TYR A 711 21.64 22.65 0.75
C TYR A 711 21.53 23.47 -0.52
N SER A 712 22.14 23.03 -1.64
CA SER A 712 22.08 23.70 -2.94
C SER A 712 21.15 22.94 -3.89
N GLN A 713 19.84 23.19 -3.79
CA GLN A 713 18.83 22.57 -4.66
C GLN A 713 19.13 22.79 -6.15
N GLY A 714 19.46 24.02 -6.55
CA GLY A 714 19.74 24.33 -7.96
C GLY A 714 20.96 23.60 -8.52
N ALA A 715 22.02 23.36 -7.72
CA ALA A 715 23.15 22.55 -8.15
C ALA A 715 22.77 21.07 -8.32
N PHE A 716 21.98 20.55 -7.40
CA PHE A 716 21.47 19.18 -7.46
C PHE A 716 20.60 18.97 -8.71
N GLU A 717 19.64 19.87 -8.95
CA GLU A 717 18.76 19.82 -10.11
C GLU A 717 19.53 19.87 -11.41
N LYS A 718 20.51 20.77 -11.55
CA LYS A 718 21.37 20.85 -12.74
C LYS A 718 22.10 19.54 -13.04
N ILE A 719 22.62 18.85 -12.01
CA ILE A 719 23.32 17.57 -12.17
C ILE A 719 22.36 16.47 -12.63
N PHE A 720 21.21 16.35 -12.00
CA PHE A 720 20.28 15.27 -12.29
C PHE A 720 19.33 15.55 -13.47
N SER A 721 19.27 16.79 -13.97
CA SER A 721 18.58 17.14 -15.22
C SER A 721 19.42 16.88 -16.47
N LEU A 722 20.71 16.51 -16.32
CA LEU A 722 21.56 16.13 -17.46
C LEU A 722 21.06 14.81 -18.08
N TRP A 723 20.97 14.77 -19.39
CA TRP A 723 20.70 13.51 -20.10
C TRP A 723 21.90 12.55 -19.96
N PRO A 724 21.73 11.26 -19.64
CA PRO A 724 20.49 10.48 -19.51
C PRO A 724 19.88 10.43 -18.10
N LEU A 725 20.47 11.11 -17.10
CA LEU A 725 20.03 11.07 -15.70
C LEU A 725 18.58 11.59 -15.55
N SER A 726 18.20 12.63 -16.28
CA SER A 726 16.85 13.18 -16.25
C SER A 726 15.78 12.12 -16.52
N LYS A 727 15.98 11.25 -17.51
CA LYS A 727 15.04 10.15 -17.82
C LYS A 727 14.89 9.11 -16.68
N CYS A 728 15.88 9.02 -15.79
CA CYS A 728 15.83 8.11 -14.64
C CYS A 728 15.24 8.76 -13.38
N PHE A 729 15.50 10.05 -13.17
CA PHE A 729 15.23 10.72 -11.89
C PHE A 729 14.18 11.83 -11.97
N GLU A 730 13.75 12.21 -13.16
CA GLU A 730 12.65 13.14 -13.37
C GLU A 730 11.31 12.46 -13.15
N LEU A 731 10.45 13.10 -12.35
CA LEU A 731 9.07 12.71 -12.15
C LEU A 731 8.20 13.92 -12.45
N LYS A 732 7.29 13.81 -13.44
CA LYS A 732 6.36 14.86 -13.82
C LYS A 732 7.02 16.20 -14.23
N GLY A 733 8.14 16.11 -14.93
CA GLY A 733 8.83 17.27 -15.47
C GLY A 733 9.77 17.96 -14.49
N ASN A 734 9.97 17.43 -13.27
CA ASN A 734 10.94 18.00 -12.33
C ASN A 734 11.69 16.92 -11.53
N VAL A 735 12.81 17.31 -10.92
CA VAL A 735 13.67 16.47 -10.08
C VAL A 735 13.52 16.77 -8.58
N TYR A 736 12.52 17.59 -8.21
CA TYR A 736 12.31 18.02 -6.83
C TYR A 736 12.09 16.85 -5.86
N GLU A 737 11.21 15.90 -6.23
CA GLU A 737 10.95 14.71 -5.41
C GLU A 737 12.22 13.89 -5.16
N TRP A 738 13.08 13.77 -6.17
CA TRP A 738 14.36 13.11 -6.03
C TRP A 738 15.29 13.82 -5.05
N TRP A 739 15.44 15.15 -5.15
CA TRP A 739 16.22 15.96 -4.23
C TRP A 739 15.68 15.85 -2.79
N PHE A 740 14.36 15.92 -2.63
CA PHE A 740 13.72 15.79 -1.32
C PHE A 740 14.05 14.44 -0.65
N ARG A 741 13.95 13.33 -1.38
CA ARG A 741 14.26 11.99 -0.88
C ARG A 741 15.73 11.87 -0.47
N TRP A 742 16.61 12.41 -1.30
CA TRP A 742 18.04 12.38 -1.04
C TRP A 742 18.42 13.24 0.18
N ARG A 743 17.82 14.43 0.32
CA ARG A 743 18.01 15.34 1.45
C ARG A 743 17.57 14.73 2.78
N LEU A 744 16.50 13.96 2.79
CA LEU A 744 15.87 13.41 3.99
C LEU A 744 16.77 12.43 4.76
N ASP A 745 17.60 11.64 4.08
CA ASP A 745 18.49 10.65 4.67
C ASP A 745 19.98 10.93 4.40
N ARG A 746 20.34 12.19 4.16
CA ARG A 746 21.65 12.64 3.64
C ARG A 746 22.87 12.21 4.45
N TYR A 747 22.76 12.10 5.76
CA TYR A 747 23.91 11.79 6.63
C TYR A 747 24.09 10.30 6.93
N VAL A 748 23.07 9.50 6.73
CA VAL A 748 22.97 8.15 7.27
C VAL A 748 24.00 7.20 6.65
N VAL A 749 24.18 7.26 5.32
CA VAL A 749 25.17 6.42 4.60
C VAL A 749 26.59 6.77 5.00
N PHE A 750 26.89 8.06 5.12
CA PHE A 750 28.20 8.54 5.62
C PHE A 750 28.48 7.99 7.02
N HIS A 751 27.53 8.09 7.95
CA HIS A 751 27.72 7.55 9.30
C HIS A 751 27.85 6.03 9.33
N GLY A 752 27.19 5.32 8.41
CA GLY A 752 27.39 3.88 8.21
C GLY A 752 28.82 3.54 7.80
N MET A 753 29.41 4.31 6.87
CA MET A 753 30.81 4.15 6.47
C MET A 753 31.79 4.52 7.62
N LEU A 754 31.53 5.62 8.32
CA LEU A 754 32.34 6.06 9.45
C LEU A 754 32.30 5.05 10.61
N PHE A 755 31.12 4.54 10.94
CA PHE A 755 30.96 3.48 11.93
C PHE A 755 31.75 2.22 11.54
N ALA A 756 31.67 1.80 10.27
CA ALA A 756 32.44 0.66 9.78
C ALA A 756 33.95 0.88 9.94
N PHE A 757 34.45 2.08 9.64
CA PHE A 757 35.86 2.43 9.82
C PHE A 757 36.28 2.38 11.29
N ILE A 758 35.52 3.02 12.17
CA ILE A 758 35.81 3.04 13.61
C ILE A 758 35.78 1.61 14.17
N TYR A 759 34.74 0.84 13.86
CA TYR A 759 34.60 -0.54 14.33
C TYR A 759 35.81 -1.40 13.90
N LEU A 760 36.18 -1.37 12.62
CA LEU A 760 37.29 -2.16 12.09
C LEU A 760 38.65 -1.72 12.64
N ALA A 761 38.82 -0.42 12.97
CA ALA A 761 40.01 0.11 13.63
C ALA A 761 40.11 -0.36 15.10
N LEU A 762 39.00 -0.33 15.83
CA LEU A 762 38.93 -0.83 17.22
C LEU A 762 39.12 -2.35 17.29
N GLN A 763 38.55 -3.10 16.37
CA GLN A 763 38.75 -4.54 16.25
C GLN A 763 40.20 -4.90 15.98
N LYS A 764 40.89 -4.16 15.08
CA LYS A 764 42.31 -4.36 14.79
C LYS A 764 43.21 -4.11 16.01
N ARG A 765 42.82 -3.19 16.88
CA ARG A 765 43.54 -2.86 18.14
C ARG A 765 43.17 -3.78 19.30
N GLN A 766 42.32 -4.77 19.12
CA GLN A 766 41.83 -5.70 20.15
C GLN A 766 41.19 -5.01 21.35
N ILE A 767 40.58 -3.83 21.16
CA ILE A 767 39.90 -3.09 22.22
C ILE A 767 38.52 -3.70 22.53
N LEU A 768 37.95 -4.42 21.56
CA LEU A 768 36.62 -5.02 21.65
C LEU A 768 36.72 -6.47 22.07
N SER A 769 36.00 -6.88 23.14
CA SER A 769 35.86 -8.26 23.57
C SER A 769 34.73 -8.93 22.75
N GLU A 770 35.09 -9.67 21.71
CA GLU A 770 34.13 -10.38 20.84
C GLU A 770 33.95 -11.85 21.26
N GLY A 771 34.32 -12.24 22.49
CA GLY A 771 34.12 -13.56 23.07
C GLY A 771 32.65 -13.95 23.15
N LYS A 772 32.37 -15.26 23.13
CA LYS A 772 31.01 -15.79 23.24
C LYS A 772 30.47 -15.57 24.63
N GLY A 773 29.40 -14.76 24.77
CA GLY A 773 28.79 -14.44 26.04
C GLY A 773 29.44 -13.26 26.82
N GLU A 774 30.55 -12.75 26.37
CA GLU A 774 31.23 -11.62 27.01
C GLU A 774 30.65 -10.26 26.56
N PRO A 775 30.55 -9.25 27.47
CA PRO A 775 30.17 -7.92 27.07
C PRO A 775 31.24 -7.30 26.16
N LEU A 776 30.84 -6.40 25.23
CA LEU A 776 31.72 -5.82 24.22
C LEU A 776 32.80 -4.90 24.84
N PHE A 777 32.50 -4.23 25.93
CA PHE A 777 33.34 -3.33 26.68
C PHE A 777 33.35 -3.72 28.16
N SER A 778 34.21 -3.09 28.98
CA SER A 778 34.20 -3.27 30.43
C SER A 778 32.80 -2.99 31.01
N SER A 779 32.43 -3.68 32.10
CA SER A 779 31.08 -3.67 32.67
C SER A 779 30.54 -2.25 32.93
N LYS A 780 31.37 -1.35 33.45
CA LYS A 780 30.98 0.05 33.74
C LYS A 780 30.61 0.81 32.45
N ILE A 781 31.46 0.70 31.44
CA ILE A 781 31.22 1.35 30.12
C ILE A 781 29.99 0.75 29.42
N SER A 782 29.86 -0.57 29.49
CA SER A 782 28.70 -1.30 28.91
C SER A 782 27.39 -0.82 29.51
N ASN A 783 27.30 -0.75 30.84
CA ASN A 783 26.06 -0.31 31.50
C ASN A 783 25.75 1.16 31.23
N PHE A 784 26.76 2.03 31.18
CA PHE A 784 26.58 3.43 30.85
C PHE A 784 26.07 3.62 29.41
N LEU A 785 26.70 2.94 28.43
CA LEU A 785 26.27 3.00 27.03
C LEU A 785 24.86 2.42 26.81
N LEU A 786 24.51 1.32 27.50
CA LEU A 786 23.16 0.75 27.45
C LEU A 786 22.14 1.73 28.03
N PHE A 787 22.43 2.35 29.17
CA PHE A 787 21.57 3.34 29.80
C PHE A 787 21.29 4.52 28.84
N ILE A 788 22.36 5.14 28.28
CA ILE A 788 22.23 6.24 27.32
C ILE A 788 21.40 5.81 26.09
N SER A 789 21.60 4.58 25.60
CA SER A 789 20.89 4.08 24.44
C SER A 789 19.39 3.94 24.73
N VAL A 790 19.00 3.43 25.89
CA VAL A 790 17.60 3.33 26.32
C VAL A 790 16.98 4.72 26.49
N VAL A 791 17.69 5.64 27.17
CA VAL A 791 17.25 7.03 27.35
C VAL A 791 17.03 7.70 25.99
N SER A 792 17.94 7.47 25.02
CA SER A 792 17.81 8.00 23.67
C SER A 792 16.52 7.53 22.97
N PHE A 793 16.16 6.23 23.08
CA PHE A 793 14.91 5.73 22.53
C PHE A 793 13.67 6.36 23.18
N LEU A 794 13.66 6.49 24.48
CA LEU A 794 12.55 7.11 25.20
C LEU A 794 12.40 8.57 24.82
N THR A 795 13.50 9.33 24.82
CA THR A 795 13.49 10.74 24.40
C THR A 795 12.99 10.91 22.96
N TYR A 796 13.44 10.03 22.06
CA TYR A 796 12.97 10.05 20.67
C TYR A 796 11.47 9.77 20.56
N SER A 797 10.97 8.78 21.30
CA SER A 797 9.54 8.44 21.26
C SER A 797 8.66 9.57 21.81
N ILE A 798 9.13 10.27 22.87
CA ILE A 798 8.45 11.46 23.40
C ILE A 798 8.47 12.58 22.35
N TRP A 799 9.63 12.85 21.74
CA TRP A 799 9.74 13.85 20.68
C TRP A 799 8.85 13.53 19.48
N ALA A 800 8.84 12.28 19.02
CA ALA A 800 8.02 11.85 17.89
C ALA A 800 6.50 11.99 18.18
N SER A 801 6.09 11.83 19.45
CA SER A 801 4.70 12.04 19.86
C SER A 801 4.33 13.53 19.99
N SER A 802 5.33 14.39 20.22
CA SER A 802 5.15 15.85 20.34
C SER A 802 5.20 16.58 18.98
N CYS A 803 5.48 15.88 17.90
CA CYS A 803 5.53 16.44 16.56
C CYS A 803 4.16 16.93 16.09
N LYS A 804 4.07 18.17 15.59
CA LYS A 804 2.81 18.75 15.09
C LYS A 804 2.51 18.33 13.66
N ASN A 805 3.50 18.36 12.79
CA ASN A 805 3.32 18.04 11.37
C ASN A 805 4.55 17.31 10.78
N LYS A 806 4.34 16.64 9.64
CA LYS A 806 5.39 15.86 8.96
C LYS A 806 6.56 16.72 8.47
N ALA A 807 6.32 17.96 8.05
CA ALA A 807 7.35 18.82 7.49
C ALA A 807 8.38 19.21 8.55
N GLU A 808 7.94 19.68 9.70
CA GLU A 808 8.78 20.07 10.85
C GLU A 808 9.66 18.92 11.33
N CYS A 809 9.06 17.73 11.52
CA CYS A 809 9.81 16.59 12.04
C CYS A 809 10.80 16.02 11.02
N ASN A 810 10.51 16.11 9.72
CA ASN A 810 11.42 15.69 8.66
C ASN A 810 12.68 16.58 8.57
N GLU A 811 12.66 17.80 9.03
CA GLU A 811 13.85 18.67 9.04
C GLU A 811 14.90 18.20 10.03
N LEU A 812 14.50 17.74 11.21
CA LEU A 812 15.39 17.21 12.25
C LEU A 812 15.76 15.74 12.02
N HIS A 813 14.94 15.00 11.27
CA HIS A 813 15.11 13.57 11.03
C HIS A 813 16.54 13.15 10.61
N PRO A 814 17.23 13.83 9.66
CA PRO A 814 18.56 13.42 9.20
C PRO A 814 19.63 13.34 10.31
N SER A 815 19.50 14.18 11.32
CA SER A 815 20.45 14.23 12.45
C SER A 815 20.07 13.25 13.55
N VAL A 816 18.79 13.19 13.90
CA VAL A 816 18.29 12.39 15.03
C VAL A 816 18.27 10.90 14.70
N SER A 817 17.97 10.52 13.44
CA SER A 817 17.90 9.11 13.02
C SER A 817 19.19 8.33 13.25
N VAL A 818 20.35 8.96 13.05
CA VAL A 818 21.67 8.34 13.26
C VAL A 818 21.85 7.93 14.72
N VAL A 819 21.43 8.78 15.65
CA VAL A 819 21.54 8.50 17.09
C VAL A 819 20.71 7.26 17.46
N GLN A 820 19.50 7.14 16.92
CA GLN A 820 18.63 5.98 17.16
C GLN A 820 19.20 4.68 16.58
N ILE A 821 19.79 4.75 15.40
CA ILE A 821 20.46 3.61 14.76
C ILE A 821 21.66 3.14 15.60
N LEU A 822 22.48 4.06 16.07
CA LEU A 822 23.62 3.73 16.94
C LEU A 822 23.17 3.17 18.29
N ALA A 823 22.15 3.75 18.90
CA ALA A 823 21.54 3.24 20.13
C ALA A 823 21.05 1.79 19.96
N PHE A 824 20.37 1.48 18.86
CA PHE A 824 19.96 0.11 18.53
C PHE A 824 21.15 -0.84 18.40
N ILE A 825 22.20 -0.44 17.69
CA ILE A 825 23.42 -1.25 17.54
C ILE A 825 24.07 -1.54 18.88
N LEU A 826 24.14 -0.56 19.77
CA LEU A 826 24.70 -0.71 21.11
C LEU A 826 23.86 -1.67 21.95
N ILE A 827 22.55 -1.49 22.02
CA ILE A 827 21.64 -2.39 22.76
C ILE A 827 21.75 -3.82 22.25
N ARG A 828 21.86 -4.01 20.94
CA ARG A 828 21.90 -5.33 20.31
C ARG A 828 23.23 -6.04 20.45
N ASN A 829 24.36 -5.31 20.58
CA ASN A 829 25.68 -5.89 20.51
C ASN A 829 26.51 -5.82 21.82
N ILE A 830 26.21 -4.89 22.73
CA ILE A 830 26.93 -4.82 24.01
C ILE A 830 26.73 -6.08 24.85
N PRO A 831 25.47 -6.60 25.03
CA PRO A 831 25.28 -7.84 25.77
C PRO A 831 25.79 -9.03 24.95
N GLY A 832 26.73 -9.80 25.50
CA GLY A 832 27.33 -10.94 24.79
C GLY A 832 26.33 -12.03 24.43
N TYR A 833 25.33 -12.26 25.29
CA TYR A 833 24.22 -13.16 24.98
C TYR A 833 23.42 -12.70 23.74
N ALA A 834 22.99 -11.44 23.72
CA ALA A 834 22.24 -10.89 22.59
C ALA A 834 23.04 -11.00 21.28
N ARG A 835 24.37 -10.73 21.32
CA ARG A 835 25.24 -10.82 20.15
C ARG A 835 25.41 -12.26 19.66
N SER A 836 25.29 -13.27 20.54
CA SER A 836 25.53 -14.69 20.23
C SER A 836 24.31 -15.42 19.63
N VAL A 837 23.14 -14.80 19.62
CA VAL A 837 21.87 -15.39 19.17
C VAL A 837 21.24 -14.51 18.09
N TYR A 838 20.57 -15.11 17.11
CA TYR A 838 19.81 -14.40 16.08
C TYR A 838 18.48 -15.11 15.79
N SER A 839 17.50 -14.38 15.31
CA SER A 839 16.23 -14.94 14.86
C SER A 839 16.36 -15.47 13.42
N SER A 840 16.28 -16.78 13.26
CA SER A 840 16.30 -17.42 11.95
C SER A 840 15.05 -17.08 11.12
N PHE A 841 13.90 -16.82 11.78
CA PHE A 841 12.69 -16.33 11.16
C PHE A 841 12.92 -14.99 10.49
N PHE A 842 13.39 -13.98 11.21
CA PHE A 842 13.66 -12.68 10.63
C PHE A 842 14.80 -12.72 9.60
N ALA A 843 15.85 -13.47 9.85
CA ALA A 843 16.97 -13.60 8.92
C ALA A 843 16.53 -14.19 7.56
N TRP A 844 15.55 -15.10 7.55
CA TRP A 844 14.98 -15.61 6.31
C TRP A 844 14.26 -14.50 5.51
N PHE A 845 13.44 -13.70 6.14
CA PHE A 845 12.79 -12.54 5.51
C PHE A 845 13.79 -11.48 5.06
N GLY A 846 14.87 -11.29 5.81
CA GLY A 846 15.93 -10.34 5.44
C GLY A 846 16.64 -10.69 4.13
N LYS A 847 16.75 -11.97 3.80
CA LYS A 847 17.36 -12.43 2.53
C LYS A 847 16.52 -12.08 1.30
N ILE A 848 15.21 -11.91 1.46
CA ILE A 848 14.27 -11.56 0.39
C ILE A 848 13.63 -10.17 0.58
N SER A 849 14.20 -9.34 1.46
CA SER A 849 13.62 -8.04 1.84
C SER A 849 13.45 -7.09 0.65
N LEU A 850 14.38 -7.11 -0.31
CA LEU A 850 14.30 -6.28 -1.52
C LEU A 850 13.10 -6.67 -2.40
N GLU A 851 12.88 -7.95 -2.61
CA GLU A 851 11.76 -8.46 -3.41
C GLU A 851 10.43 -8.19 -2.71
N LEU A 852 10.37 -8.35 -1.38
CA LEU A 852 9.19 -7.99 -0.60
C LEU A 852 8.88 -6.50 -0.72
N PHE A 853 9.90 -5.64 -0.64
CA PHE A 853 9.70 -4.21 -0.80
C PHE A 853 9.15 -3.84 -2.18
N ILE A 854 9.68 -4.43 -3.26
CA ILE A 854 9.27 -4.09 -4.62
C ILE A 854 7.90 -4.72 -4.97
N CYS A 855 7.69 -5.98 -4.64
CA CYS A 855 6.46 -6.71 -5.02
C CYS A 855 5.21 -6.18 -4.33
N GLN A 856 5.32 -5.58 -3.12
CA GLN A 856 4.18 -5.05 -2.40
C GLN A 856 3.37 -4.03 -3.21
N TYR A 857 4.03 -3.23 -4.05
CA TYR A 857 3.37 -2.18 -4.83
C TYR A 857 2.31 -2.69 -5.80
N HIS A 858 2.39 -3.94 -6.23
CA HIS A 858 1.57 -4.47 -7.31
C HIS A 858 0.65 -5.63 -6.93
N ILE A 859 1.08 -6.51 -6.01
CA ILE A 859 0.36 -7.76 -5.71
C ILE A 859 -0.14 -7.90 -4.27
N TRP A 860 0.03 -6.88 -3.45
CA TRP A 860 -0.41 -6.88 -2.07
C TRP A 860 -1.11 -5.56 -1.68
N LEU A 861 -0.48 -4.45 -1.99
CA LEU A 861 -1.10 -3.13 -2.00
C LEU A 861 -1.70 -2.86 -3.39
N ALA A 862 -2.47 -1.80 -3.50
CA ALA A 862 -3.10 -1.39 -4.74
C ALA A 862 -3.08 0.13 -4.88
N ALA A 863 -3.37 0.62 -6.09
CA ALA A 863 -3.53 2.03 -6.37
C ALA A 863 -2.32 2.86 -5.89
N ASP A 864 -1.12 2.47 -6.35
CA ASP A 864 0.14 3.13 -6.00
C ASP A 864 0.36 3.24 -4.48
N THR A 865 0.02 2.17 -3.73
CA THR A 865 0.07 2.05 -2.28
C THR A 865 -1.05 2.74 -1.48
N ARG A 866 -1.98 3.42 -2.10
CA ARG A 866 -3.11 4.05 -1.41
C ARG A 866 -4.14 3.05 -0.93
N GLY A 867 -4.27 1.90 -1.60
CA GLY A 867 -5.23 0.85 -1.31
C GLY A 867 -4.63 -0.50 -0.98
N ILE A 868 -5.52 -1.45 -0.77
CA ILE A 868 -5.24 -2.87 -0.53
C ILE A 868 -5.82 -3.68 -1.69
N LEU A 869 -5.07 -4.69 -2.14
CA LEU A 869 -5.56 -5.66 -3.11
C LEU A 869 -6.51 -6.67 -2.43
N VAL A 870 -7.70 -6.82 -2.96
CA VAL A 870 -8.72 -7.73 -2.43
C VAL A 870 -8.87 -8.91 -3.39
N LEU A 871 -8.29 -10.04 -3.01
CA LEU A 871 -8.41 -11.32 -3.72
C LEU A 871 -9.66 -12.07 -3.30
N ILE A 872 -10.06 -11.93 -2.02
CA ILE A 872 -11.25 -12.57 -1.44
C ILE A 872 -12.15 -11.48 -0.86
N PRO A 873 -13.22 -11.10 -1.58
CA PRO A 873 -14.18 -10.11 -1.11
C PRO A 873 -15.02 -10.63 0.07
N GLY A 874 -15.45 -9.74 0.94
CA GLY A 874 -16.34 -10.05 2.06
C GLY A 874 -15.65 -10.59 3.32
N ASN A 875 -14.39 -11.02 3.26
CA ASN A 875 -13.64 -11.51 4.41
C ASN A 875 -12.22 -10.91 4.47
N PRO A 876 -12.03 -9.77 5.16
CA PRO A 876 -10.74 -9.08 5.23
C PRO A 876 -9.62 -9.92 5.82
N MET A 877 -9.90 -10.72 6.86
CA MET A 877 -8.88 -11.55 7.52
C MET A 877 -8.38 -12.66 6.59
N LEU A 878 -9.30 -13.37 5.92
CA LEU A 878 -8.92 -14.41 4.96
C LEU A 878 -8.19 -13.79 3.76
N ASN A 879 -8.60 -12.63 3.31
CA ASN A 879 -7.90 -11.90 2.25
C ASN A 879 -6.46 -11.60 2.63
N ILE A 880 -6.20 -11.07 3.83
CA ILE A 880 -4.84 -10.76 4.30
C ILE A 880 -3.99 -12.04 4.37
N ILE A 881 -4.52 -13.13 4.91
CA ILE A 881 -3.78 -14.40 5.02
C ILE A 881 -3.41 -14.93 3.64
N VAL A 882 -4.38 -15.06 2.73
CA VAL A 882 -4.15 -15.63 1.39
C VAL A 882 -3.29 -14.72 0.53
N SER A 883 -3.54 -13.41 0.53
CA SER A 883 -2.74 -12.46 -0.24
C SER A 883 -1.30 -12.39 0.26
N THR A 884 -1.08 -12.42 1.58
CA THR A 884 0.27 -12.44 2.18
C THR A 884 1.00 -13.73 1.85
N PHE A 885 0.33 -14.88 1.91
CA PHE A 885 0.92 -16.16 1.53
C PHE A 885 1.41 -16.17 0.07
N ILE A 886 0.55 -15.73 -0.87
CA ILE A 886 0.90 -15.63 -2.30
C ILE A 886 2.05 -14.63 -2.49
N PHE A 887 1.97 -13.48 -1.86
CA PHE A 887 2.98 -12.41 -1.92
C PHE A 887 4.37 -12.88 -1.48
N VAL A 888 4.46 -13.58 -0.35
CA VAL A 888 5.74 -14.12 0.17
C VAL A 888 6.29 -15.21 -0.74
N CYS A 889 5.45 -16.11 -1.25
CA CYS A 889 5.86 -17.15 -2.21
C CYS A 889 6.41 -16.55 -3.50
N VAL A 890 5.75 -15.52 -4.04
CA VAL A 890 6.18 -14.81 -5.26
C VAL A 890 7.50 -14.07 -5.03
N ALA A 891 7.63 -13.32 -3.93
CA ALA A 891 8.87 -12.62 -3.60
C ALA A 891 10.06 -13.57 -3.45
N HIS A 892 9.86 -14.72 -2.80
CA HIS A 892 10.88 -15.75 -2.67
C HIS A 892 11.27 -16.37 -4.03
N GLU A 893 10.30 -16.65 -4.93
CA GLU A 893 10.59 -17.17 -6.27
C GLU A 893 11.38 -16.16 -7.11
N ILE A 894 10.99 -14.89 -7.10
CA ILE A 894 11.71 -13.81 -7.80
C ILE A 894 13.16 -13.69 -7.30
N SER A 895 13.37 -13.83 -5.98
CA SER A 895 14.73 -13.82 -5.41
C SER A 895 15.59 -14.96 -5.96
N GLN A 896 15.01 -16.14 -6.12
CA GLN A 896 15.72 -17.28 -6.73
C GLN A 896 16.01 -17.02 -8.21
N ILE A 897 15.00 -16.59 -8.99
CA ILE A 897 15.15 -16.24 -10.40
C ILE A 897 16.27 -15.22 -10.60
N THR A 898 16.28 -14.15 -9.78
CA THR A 898 17.30 -13.12 -9.87
C THR A 898 18.71 -13.65 -9.60
N ASN A 899 18.85 -14.56 -8.64
CA ASN A 899 20.14 -15.19 -8.34
C ASN A 899 20.60 -16.15 -9.47
N ASP A 900 19.71 -16.94 -10.04
CA ASP A 900 19.99 -17.87 -11.13
C ASP A 900 20.40 -17.08 -12.40
N LEU A 901 19.65 -16.03 -12.75
CA LEU A 901 19.96 -15.18 -13.88
C LEU A 901 21.26 -14.39 -13.67
N ALA A 902 21.56 -13.93 -12.44
CA ALA A 902 22.82 -13.24 -12.15
C ALA A 902 24.05 -14.11 -12.46
N GLN A 903 23.99 -15.40 -12.18
CA GLN A 903 25.10 -16.34 -12.47
C GLN A 903 25.30 -16.53 -13.99
N ILE A 904 24.20 -16.49 -14.76
CA ILE A 904 24.25 -16.66 -16.22
C ILE A 904 24.65 -15.36 -16.90
N ILE A 905 24.07 -14.23 -16.52
CA ILE A 905 24.23 -12.93 -17.20
C ILE A 905 25.57 -12.28 -16.88
N ILE A 906 26.11 -12.47 -15.68
CA ILE A 906 27.34 -11.87 -15.19
C ILE A 906 28.43 -12.94 -15.03
N PRO A 907 29.17 -13.26 -16.11
CA PRO A 907 30.25 -14.24 -16.06
C PRO A 907 31.45 -13.68 -15.29
N LYS A 908 32.29 -14.58 -14.78
CA LYS A 908 33.52 -14.20 -14.08
C LYS A 908 34.62 -13.67 -15.03
N ASP A 909 34.57 -14.06 -16.29
CA ASP A 909 35.49 -13.62 -17.31
C ASP A 909 35.19 -12.18 -17.77
N ASN A 910 36.16 -11.28 -17.66
CA ASN A 910 35.97 -9.85 -17.97
C ASN A 910 35.66 -9.59 -19.44
N SER A 911 36.22 -10.36 -20.38
CA SER A 911 35.97 -10.19 -21.80
C SER A 911 34.53 -10.52 -22.17
N SER A 912 34.04 -11.66 -21.66
CA SER A 912 32.64 -12.09 -21.83
C SER A 912 31.68 -11.14 -21.12
N LEU A 913 32.06 -10.61 -19.95
CA LEU A 913 31.26 -9.63 -19.21
C LEU A 913 31.09 -8.35 -20.02
N LEU A 914 32.18 -7.81 -20.57
CA LEU A 914 32.14 -6.56 -21.34
C LEU A 914 31.27 -6.69 -22.60
N LYS A 915 31.35 -7.82 -23.31
CA LYS A 915 30.47 -8.10 -24.46
C LYS A 915 28.99 -8.13 -24.06
N ARG A 916 28.63 -8.76 -22.93
CA ARG A 916 27.26 -8.80 -22.44
C ARG A 916 26.78 -7.44 -21.96
N LEU A 917 27.63 -6.64 -21.32
CA LEU A 917 27.30 -5.26 -20.94
C LEU A 917 27.03 -4.39 -22.17
N ALA A 918 27.83 -4.54 -23.25
CA ALA A 918 27.58 -3.83 -24.50
C ALA A 918 26.21 -4.22 -25.12
N CYS A 919 25.86 -5.51 -25.13
CA CYS A 919 24.54 -5.97 -25.58
C CYS A 919 23.38 -5.40 -24.70
N ILE A 920 23.57 -5.36 -23.39
CA ILE A 920 22.57 -4.77 -22.47
C ILE A 920 22.43 -3.27 -22.72
N ALA A 921 23.54 -2.55 -22.90
CA ALA A 921 23.54 -1.13 -23.22
C ALA A 921 22.84 -0.84 -24.55
N ALA A 922 23.12 -1.62 -25.60
CA ALA A 922 22.44 -1.52 -26.89
C ALA A 922 20.93 -1.78 -26.78
N PHE A 923 20.52 -2.76 -25.97
CA PHE A 923 19.11 -3.02 -25.69
C PHE A 923 18.42 -1.83 -25.02
N PHE A 924 19.04 -1.22 -24.00
CA PHE A 924 18.48 -0.03 -23.33
C PHE A 924 18.43 1.19 -24.26
N CYS A 925 19.46 1.41 -25.10
CA CYS A 925 19.41 2.46 -26.12
C CYS A 925 18.26 2.25 -27.10
N GLY A 926 18.03 1.02 -27.53
CA GLY A 926 16.87 0.67 -28.37
C GLY A 926 15.54 0.97 -27.70
N LEU A 927 15.39 0.64 -26.40
CA LEU A 927 14.18 0.95 -25.64
C LEU A 927 13.96 2.46 -25.49
N LEU A 928 15.02 3.25 -25.26
CA LEU A 928 14.92 4.71 -25.16
C LEU A 928 14.49 5.33 -26.49
N VAL A 929 15.00 4.84 -27.63
CA VAL A 929 14.58 5.28 -28.95
C VAL A 929 13.11 4.96 -29.20
N LEU A 930 12.68 3.74 -28.89
CA LEU A 930 11.27 3.32 -29.02
C LEU A 930 10.33 4.16 -28.13
N SER A 931 10.75 4.45 -26.90
CA SER A 931 10.00 5.34 -26.00
C SER A 931 9.86 6.74 -26.58
N SER A 932 10.94 7.31 -27.10
CA SER A 932 10.92 8.66 -27.71
C SER A 932 10.04 8.74 -28.96
N ILE A 933 10.00 7.68 -29.76
CA ILE A 933 9.10 7.59 -30.92
C ILE A 933 7.65 7.52 -30.46
N GLN A 934 7.37 6.74 -29.41
CA GLN A 934 6.03 6.61 -28.86
C GLN A 934 5.51 7.89 -28.22
N ASP A 935 6.35 8.65 -27.53
CA ASP A 935 6.01 9.96 -26.96
C ASP A 935 5.63 10.96 -28.07
N LYS A 936 6.41 11.03 -29.16
CA LYS A 936 6.07 11.85 -30.33
C LYS A 936 4.77 11.46 -31.03
N SER A 937 4.37 10.21 -30.95
CA SER A 937 3.10 9.72 -31.54
C SER A 937 1.88 10.00 -30.65
N ARG A 938 2.07 10.40 -29.39
CA ARG A 938 0.99 10.74 -28.43
C ARG A 938 0.69 12.24 -28.38
N HIS A 939 1.64 13.07 -28.80
CA HIS A 939 1.47 14.51 -29.06
C HIS A 939 1.08 14.75 -30.53
#